data_7a9ca38b7c846e0790819387a3157a48
#
_entry.id   7a9ca38b7c846e0790819387a3157a48
#
_cell.length_a   1.000
_cell.length_b   1.000
_cell.length_c   1.000
_cell.angle_alpha   90.00
_cell.angle_beta   90.00
_cell.angle_gamma   90.00
#
_symmetry.space_group_name_H-M   'P 1'
#
loop_
_entity.id
_entity.type
_entity.pdbx_description
1 polymer ?
#
loop_
_entity_poly.entity_id
_entity_poly.type
_entity_poly.pdbx_seq_one_letter_code
_entity_poly.pdbx_strand_id
1 'polypeptide(L)'
;MGLSEEERGLLIDSVSRTLERSWPVEEAVARSRDGAALRAQMGELADLGLMELGSADGPGLREATMIFEELGRASCPVPLASVYIVNSLLRETDDEAARSFQSAVGAGEAIPALVLAAFDGDRNAGRLSIVDGRVEGSAAFVEGVPPATDLVLLSSDPSGVAVVPLDRTDVRVTPTPGLGIAELHAVELSAPVSAWVPLAEAQLAKAALVMRLFSAARALGAAQRGFDLALEHAKQRQQFGHVIGEFQAIQHKLADCLGRLDGTRLTIAGAADASDRGDPNWRYFAEAAIAYAGPSLRQLILEAHHVMGAIGYAEEHELPRHFRSIHADLVRFGGAARARRALADHLLAPNPARERGASNLPSHDTDASVTAFRERIHAWLADNWTDADRAANRGRPFKDRAFHPDMSRKMGAAGWTGLDWPKEVGGQARSAGEQLAFIEEIEFAQVPTDAHMGAETIIGPAIIRHGSEEQKREFLPAFLRGERSFALHYSEPGAGSDLASLRTTARRDGDEWVISGQKIWTTGGDKSEYAFLAARTDPQAQPKHAGISMFLVPLDMPGITIRPGMFMYGRTFCETFYDEVRLPAGALLGAENGGWKVITDALAAERVMIGTTVAHLQHLFDRIIDHLRSCGASPHSPRTDPVIRDLVGLLASEIEVARQFTLRNVNLVQAGRVPIHEAAMSKVFVGELQERLGEATMDILGSAGLLSEEAPSAPIPEAEQVLRHSLMGVLGGGTSEMQRNTIALRGLKLPRYSS
;
A
#
# COMPACT_ATOMS: atom_id res chain seq x y z
N MET A 1 16.57 19.70 -7.86
CA MET A 1 15.15 19.46 -8.26
C MET A 1 15.08 18.03 -8.79
N GLY A 2 14.16 17.19 -8.26
CA GLY A 2 13.99 15.84 -8.79
C GLY A 2 13.45 15.87 -10.22
N LEU A 3 13.69 14.78 -10.98
CA LEU A 3 13.17 14.60 -12.32
C LEU A 3 11.63 14.58 -12.33
N SER A 4 11.02 15.08 -13.39
CA SER A 4 9.59 14.90 -13.67
C SER A 4 9.26 13.42 -13.96
N GLU A 5 8.00 13.03 -13.91
CA GLU A 5 7.60 11.65 -14.24
C GLU A 5 7.97 11.26 -15.68
N GLU A 6 7.90 12.20 -16.63
CA GLU A 6 8.30 11.97 -18.02
C GLU A 6 9.81 11.75 -18.14
N GLU A 7 10.63 12.57 -17.48
CA GLU A 7 12.09 12.41 -17.45
C GLU A 7 12.50 11.10 -16.78
N ARG A 8 11.84 10.72 -15.67
CA ARG A 8 12.04 9.40 -15.04
C ARG A 8 11.73 8.26 -16.01
N GLY A 9 10.61 8.36 -16.73
CA GLY A 9 10.24 7.38 -17.74
C GLY A 9 11.33 7.24 -18.83
N LEU A 10 11.85 8.34 -19.34
CA LEU A 10 12.92 8.34 -20.36
C LEU A 10 14.23 7.74 -19.82
N LEU A 11 14.59 8.03 -18.57
CA LEU A 11 15.77 7.46 -17.93
C LEU A 11 15.65 5.93 -17.82
N ILE A 12 14.52 5.44 -17.30
CA ILE A 12 14.29 4.00 -17.13
C ILE A 12 14.23 3.27 -18.47
N ASP A 13 13.55 3.84 -19.46
CA ASP A 13 13.53 3.30 -20.83
C ASP A 13 14.94 3.18 -21.43
N SER A 14 15.83 4.13 -21.14
CA SER A 14 17.22 4.11 -21.60
C SER A 14 18.02 3.02 -20.91
N VAL A 15 17.86 2.87 -19.59
CA VAL A 15 18.49 1.80 -18.80
C VAL A 15 18.01 0.43 -19.28
N SER A 16 16.68 0.25 -19.40
CA SER A 16 16.08 -1.02 -19.85
C SER A 16 16.60 -1.44 -21.23
N ARG A 17 16.57 -0.53 -22.24
CA ARG A 17 17.10 -0.81 -23.59
C ARG A 17 18.59 -1.13 -23.60
N THR A 18 19.38 -0.45 -22.76
CA THR A 18 20.82 -0.74 -22.64
C THR A 18 21.02 -2.13 -22.07
N LEU A 19 20.32 -2.51 -21.01
CA LEU A 19 20.39 -3.85 -20.44
C LEU A 19 19.94 -4.93 -21.43
N GLU A 20 18.84 -4.73 -22.15
CA GLU A 20 18.38 -5.66 -23.19
C GLU A 20 19.43 -5.89 -24.27
N ARG A 21 20.15 -4.84 -24.67
CA ARG A 21 21.20 -4.92 -25.73
C ARG A 21 22.49 -5.53 -25.23
N SER A 22 22.97 -5.11 -24.04
CA SER A 22 24.35 -5.42 -23.59
C SER A 22 24.42 -6.53 -22.54
N TRP A 23 23.25 -6.95 -21.94
CA TRP A 23 23.16 -7.99 -20.92
C TRP A 23 22.13 -9.06 -21.30
N PRO A 24 22.43 -9.95 -22.29
CA PRO A 24 21.49 -10.98 -22.74
C PRO A 24 21.08 -11.92 -21.60
N VAL A 25 19.79 -12.16 -21.52
CA VAL A 25 19.16 -12.97 -20.47
C VAL A 25 19.77 -14.37 -20.36
N GLU A 26 20.10 -14.99 -21.51
CA GLU A 26 20.65 -16.35 -21.58
C GLU A 26 22.06 -16.44 -20.97
N GLU A 27 22.82 -15.36 -21.02
CA GLU A 27 24.19 -15.29 -20.53
C GLU A 27 24.32 -14.70 -19.12
N ALA A 28 23.25 -14.16 -18.56
CA ALA A 28 23.29 -13.38 -17.32
C ALA A 28 23.96 -14.13 -16.15
N VAL A 29 23.72 -15.45 -16.00
CA VAL A 29 24.35 -16.26 -14.93
C VAL A 29 25.87 -16.43 -15.13
N ALA A 30 26.30 -16.67 -16.36
CA ALA A 30 27.73 -16.79 -16.67
C ALA A 30 28.45 -15.45 -16.52
N ARG A 31 27.88 -14.38 -17.06
CA ARG A 31 28.42 -13.01 -16.99
C ARG A 31 28.48 -12.46 -15.57
N SER A 32 27.55 -12.86 -14.69
CA SER A 32 27.54 -12.40 -13.30
C SER A 32 28.76 -12.82 -12.48
N ARG A 33 29.51 -13.83 -12.95
CA ARG A 33 30.75 -14.34 -12.35
C ARG A 33 32.02 -13.87 -13.08
N ASP A 34 31.85 -13.20 -14.21
CA ASP A 34 32.94 -12.70 -15.01
C ASP A 34 33.19 -11.20 -14.72
N GLY A 35 34.30 -10.91 -14.03
CA GLY A 35 34.69 -9.54 -13.71
C GLY A 35 34.91 -8.64 -14.95
N ALA A 36 35.34 -9.20 -16.10
CA ALA A 36 35.50 -8.44 -17.33
C ALA A 36 34.14 -8.08 -17.95
N ALA A 37 33.21 -9.03 -17.99
CA ALA A 37 31.84 -8.79 -18.45
C ALA A 37 31.10 -7.77 -17.56
N LEU A 38 31.26 -7.84 -16.23
CA LEU A 38 30.69 -6.86 -15.30
C LEU A 38 31.31 -5.47 -15.47
N ARG A 39 32.64 -5.34 -15.69
CA ARG A 39 33.28 -4.05 -15.99
C ARG A 39 32.78 -3.47 -17.30
N ALA A 40 32.66 -4.30 -18.35
CA ALA A 40 32.12 -3.84 -19.63
C ALA A 40 30.69 -3.30 -19.45
N GLN A 41 29.87 -4.01 -18.69
CA GLN A 41 28.49 -3.55 -18.39
C GLN A 41 28.46 -2.26 -17.57
N MET A 42 29.40 -2.08 -16.63
CA MET A 42 29.54 -0.80 -15.89
C MET A 42 29.89 0.34 -16.86
N GLY A 43 30.73 0.10 -17.88
CA GLY A 43 31.01 1.08 -18.93
C GLY A 43 29.78 1.50 -19.71
N GLU A 44 28.94 0.55 -20.15
CA GLU A 44 27.68 0.84 -20.85
C GLU A 44 26.71 1.69 -19.97
N LEU A 45 26.72 1.47 -18.66
CA LEU A 45 25.90 2.24 -17.74
C LEU A 45 26.55 3.60 -17.38
N ALA A 46 27.87 3.70 -17.42
CA ALA A 46 28.59 4.97 -17.27
C ALA A 46 28.26 5.94 -18.42
N ASP A 47 28.10 5.44 -19.65
CA ASP A 47 27.66 6.24 -20.80
C ASP A 47 26.26 6.86 -20.63
N LEU A 48 25.47 6.32 -19.72
CA LEU A 48 24.15 6.88 -19.30
C LEU A 48 24.27 7.84 -18.11
N GLY A 49 25.47 8.14 -17.62
CA GLY A 49 25.70 9.00 -16.46
C GLY A 49 25.43 8.32 -15.11
N LEU A 50 25.26 6.98 -15.05
CA LEU A 50 24.90 6.31 -13.80
C LEU A 50 26.03 6.21 -12.77
N MET A 51 27.26 6.55 -13.13
CA MET A 51 28.37 6.68 -12.18
C MET A 51 28.23 7.91 -11.26
N GLU A 52 27.33 8.84 -11.60
CA GLU A 52 27.01 10.01 -10.78
C GLU A 52 25.90 9.73 -9.74
N LEU A 53 25.36 8.51 -9.68
CA LEU A 53 24.36 8.14 -8.68
C LEU A 53 24.86 8.43 -7.26
N GLY A 54 24.06 9.15 -6.46
CA GLY A 54 24.40 9.54 -5.09
C GLY A 54 25.30 10.78 -4.98
N SER A 55 25.80 11.35 -6.08
CA SER A 55 26.49 12.63 -6.08
C SER A 55 25.54 13.81 -5.82
N ALA A 56 26.09 15.01 -5.64
CA ALA A 56 25.28 16.21 -5.38
C ALA A 56 24.39 16.59 -6.60
N ASP A 57 24.89 16.37 -7.80
CA ASP A 57 24.22 16.73 -9.05
C ASP A 57 23.56 15.51 -9.74
N GLY A 58 23.74 14.32 -9.19
CA GLY A 58 23.22 13.06 -9.74
C GLY A 58 21.76 12.80 -9.38
N PRO A 59 21.17 11.74 -9.97
CA PRO A 59 19.82 11.28 -9.66
C PRO A 59 19.65 10.96 -8.16
N GLY A 60 18.46 11.23 -7.62
CA GLY A 60 18.11 10.98 -6.23
C GLY A 60 17.92 9.49 -5.90
N LEU A 61 17.53 9.23 -4.66
CA LEU A 61 17.24 7.86 -4.20
C LEU A 61 16.02 7.27 -4.93
N ARG A 62 15.07 8.12 -5.33
CA ARG A 62 13.88 7.68 -6.09
C ARG A 62 14.26 7.08 -7.44
N GLU A 63 15.07 7.78 -8.22
CA GLU A 63 15.56 7.32 -9.51
C GLU A 63 16.48 6.10 -9.33
N ALA A 64 17.35 6.13 -8.34
CA ALA A 64 18.24 4.99 -8.04
C ALA A 64 17.42 3.71 -7.75
N THR A 65 16.36 3.76 -6.94
CA THR A 65 15.52 2.58 -6.68
C THR A 65 14.85 2.02 -7.94
N MET A 66 14.44 2.89 -8.88
CA MET A 66 13.90 2.46 -10.17
C MET A 66 14.96 1.78 -11.05
N ILE A 67 16.19 2.30 -11.07
CA ILE A 67 17.32 1.67 -11.78
C ILE A 67 17.62 0.29 -11.18
N PHE A 68 17.60 0.15 -9.85
CA PHE A 68 17.78 -1.16 -9.19
C PHE A 68 16.67 -2.14 -9.50
N GLU A 69 15.45 -1.69 -9.70
CA GLU A 69 14.35 -2.52 -10.19
C GLU A 69 14.69 -3.09 -11.58
N GLU A 70 15.17 -2.26 -12.53
CA GLU A 70 15.58 -2.72 -13.86
C GLU A 70 16.79 -3.69 -13.83
N LEU A 71 17.79 -3.42 -12.97
CA LEU A 71 18.89 -4.35 -12.76
C LEU A 71 18.40 -5.72 -12.25
N GLY A 72 17.43 -5.73 -11.35
CA GLY A 72 16.80 -6.94 -10.85
C GLY A 72 16.02 -7.69 -11.92
N ARG A 73 15.27 -6.97 -12.76
CA ARG A 73 14.53 -7.50 -13.90
C ARG A 73 15.46 -8.21 -14.89
N ALA A 74 16.62 -7.62 -15.16
CA ALA A 74 17.65 -8.17 -16.04
C ALA A 74 18.56 -9.22 -15.38
N SER A 75 18.45 -9.47 -14.07
CA SER A 75 19.40 -10.27 -13.29
C SER A 75 20.86 -9.78 -13.46
N CYS A 76 21.07 -8.46 -13.47
CA CYS A 76 22.37 -7.82 -13.68
C CYS A 76 22.95 -7.34 -12.34
N PRO A 77 23.96 -8.02 -11.75
CA PRO A 77 24.47 -7.72 -10.42
C PRO A 77 25.66 -6.74 -10.44
N VAL A 78 25.64 -5.73 -11.27
CA VAL A 78 26.67 -4.68 -11.26
C VAL A 78 26.65 -3.90 -9.94
N PRO A 79 27.82 -3.46 -9.40
CA PRO A 79 27.93 -2.87 -8.08
C PRO A 79 27.54 -1.37 -8.02
N LEU A 80 26.48 -0.94 -8.72
CA LEU A 80 25.99 0.45 -8.69
C LEU A 80 25.56 0.91 -7.29
N ALA A 81 25.15 -0.03 -6.41
CA ALA A 81 24.85 0.31 -5.02
C ALA A 81 26.08 0.86 -4.28
N SER A 82 27.25 0.26 -4.52
CA SER A 82 28.51 0.74 -3.96
C SER A 82 28.86 2.13 -4.50
N VAL A 83 28.65 2.39 -5.79
CA VAL A 83 28.84 3.72 -6.41
C VAL A 83 27.96 4.75 -5.72
N TYR A 84 26.64 4.52 -5.62
CA TYR A 84 25.72 5.44 -4.94
C TYR A 84 26.17 5.76 -3.51
N ILE A 85 26.51 4.72 -2.74
CA ILE A 85 26.87 4.89 -1.33
C ILE A 85 28.17 5.65 -1.18
N VAL A 86 29.20 5.33 -1.99
CA VAL A 86 30.47 6.03 -1.97
C VAL A 86 30.28 7.50 -2.30
N ASN A 87 29.61 7.82 -3.40
CA ASN A 87 29.31 9.19 -3.79
C ASN A 87 28.54 9.95 -2.70
N SER A 88 27.53 9.31 -2.12
CA SER A 88 26.72 9.89 -1.06
C SER A 88 27.49 10.18 0.24
N LEU A 89 28.45 9.33 0.62
CA LEU A 89 29.23 9.47 1.85
C LEU A 89 30.40 10.43 1.69
N LEU A 90 31.02 10.50 0.50
CA LEU A 90 32.23 11.30 0.28
C LEU A 90 31.97 12.69 -0.31
N ARG A 91 30.74 13.01 -0.72
CA ARG A 91 30.39 14.26 -1.41
C ARG A 91 30.77 15.55 -0.66
N GLU A 92 30.89 15.51 0.66
CA GLU A 92 31.19 16.66 1.52
C GLU A 92 32.56 16.53 2.21
N THR A 93 33.41 15.59 1.75
CA THR A 93 34.70 15.36 2.39
C THR A 93 35.74 16.42 1.99
N ASP A 94 36.54 16.85 2.95
CA ASP A 94 37.73 17.71 2.72
C ASP A 94 39.02 16.89 2.50
N ASP A 95 38.97 15.57 2.69
CA ASP A 95 40.12 14.69 2.48
C ASP A 95 40.47 14.59 0.99
N GLU A 96 41.70 14.94 0.61
CA GLU A 96 42.14 14.99 -0.78
C GLU A 96 42.16 13.61 -1.44
N ALA A 97 42.60 12.57 -0.73
CA ALA A 97 42.66 11.21 -1.23
C ALA A 97 41.25 10.65 -1.47
N ALA A 98 40.32 10.92 -0.58
CA ALA A 98 38.90 10.52 -0.71
C ALA A 98 38.22 11.25 -1.88
N ARG A 99 38.47 12.55 -2.07
CA ARG A 99 37.94 13.31 -3.22
C ARG A 99 38.52 12.79 -4.54
N SER A 100 39.82 12.50 -4.57
CA SER A 100 40.43 11.89 -5.75
C SER A 100 39.80 10.53 -6.10
N PHE A 101 39.59 9.70 -5.06
CA PHE A 101 38.88 8.41 -5.24
C PHE A 101 37.44 8.60 -5.72
N GLN A 102 36.67 9.51 -5.12
CA GLN A 102 35.32 9.81 -5.57
C GLN A 102 35.25 10.27 -7.03
N SER A 103 36.20 11.14 -7.41
CA SER A 103 36.33 11.59 -8.82
C SER A 103 36.61 10.44 -9.77
N ALA A 104 37.50 9.50 -9.40
CA ALA A 104 37.79 8.30 -10.17
C ALA A 104 36.57 7.37 -10.29
N VAL A 105 35.74 7.27 -9.24
CA VAL A 105 34.46 6.54 -9.28
C VAL A 105 33.49 7.21 -10.24
N GLY A 106 33.30 8.52 -10.18
CA GLY A 106 32.45 9.28 -11.11
C GLY A 106 32.92 9.14 -12.60
N ALA A 107 34.24 9.08 -12.85
CA ALA A 107 34.79 8.84 -14.15
C ALA A 107 34.69 7.37 -14.61
N GLY A 108 34.30 6.44 -13.77
CA GLY A 108 34.28 5.00 -14.06
C GLY A 108 35.66 4.34 -14.03
N GLU A 109 36.69 5.05 -13.59
CA GLU A 109 38.09 4.57 -13.48
C GLU A 109 38.27 3.69 -12.23
N ALA A 110 37.54 3.98 -11.16
CA ALA A 110 37.46 3.17 -9.93
C ALA A 110 36.07 2.55 -9.77
N ILE A 111 36.04 1.26 -9.42
CA ILE A 111 34.83 0.51 -9.16
C ILE A 111 34.85 0.02 -7.68
N PRO A 112 34.04 0.55 -6.78
CA PRO A 112 34.04 0.16 -5.38
C PRO A 112 33.29 -1.14 -5.15
N ALA A 113 33.83 -2.03 -4.30
CA ALA A 113 33.08 -3.09 -3.63
C ALA A 113 32.85 -2.71 -2.16
N LEU A 114 31.58 -2.65 -1.74
CA LEU A 114 31.21 -2.18 -0.41
C LEU A 114 31.28 -3.30 0.63
N VAL A 115 31.96 -3.04 1.74
CA VAL A 115 32.07 -3.95 2.89
C VAL A 115 31.30 -3.38 4.07
N LEU A 116 30.22 -4.05 4.47
CA LEU A 116 29.27 -3.62 5.52
C LEU A 116 29.35 -4.48 6.78
N ALA A 117 30.46 -5.17 7.05
CA ALA A 117 30.57 -6.17 8.12
C ALA A 117 30.06 -5.68 9.50
N ALA A 118 30.32 -4.42 9.86
CA ALA A 118 29.86 -3.82 11.10
C ALA A 118 28.33 -3.52 11.14
N PHE A 119 27.67 -3.44 9.99
CA PHE A 119 26.28 -3.04 9.81
C PHE A 119 25.39 -4.16 9.28
N ASP A 120 25.97 -5.32 8.94
CA ASP A 120 25.21 -6.43 8.35
C ASP A 120 24.18 -7.02 9.33
N GLY A 121 24.47 -6.98 10.63
CA GLY A 121 23.62 -7.61 11.64
C GLY A 121 23.73 -9.14 11.65
N ASP A 122 24.51 -9.73 10.74
CA ASP A 122 24.87 -11.14 10.76
C ASP A 122 26.13 -11.36 11.59
N ARG A 123 26.04 -12.25 12.58
CA ARG A 123 27.18 -12.60 13.47
C ARG A 123 28.33 -13.25 12.69
N ASN A 124 28.07 -13.78 11.51
CA ASN A 124 29.04 -14.44 10.64
C ASN A 124 29.62 -13.52 9.55
N ALA A 125 29.21 -12.24 9.50
CA ALA A 125 29.69 -11.28 8.50
C ALA A 125 31.18 -10.92 8.64
N GLY A 126 31.85 -11.41 9.68
CA GLY A 126 33.26 -11.13 9.97
C GLY A 126 33.46 -9.94 10.91
N ARG A 127 34.72 -9.63 11.17
CA ARG A 127 35.10 -8.44 11.95
C ARG A 127 36.31 -7.79 11.29
N LEU A 128 36.23 -6.49 11.19
CA LEU A 128 37.29 -5.64 10.70
C LEU A 128 37.60 -4.59 11.76
N SER A 129 38.87 -4.33 11.99
CA SER A 129 39.35 -3.25 12.87
C SER A 129 40.28 -2.35 12.09
N ILE A 130 40.27 -1.07 12.43
CA ILE A 130 41.18 -0.08 11.85
C ILE A 130 42.06 0.45 12.97
N VAL A 131 43.38 0.14 12.88
CA VAL A 131 44.37 0.53 13.87
C VAL A 131 45.57 1.09 13.13
N ASP A 132 46.05 2.28 13.58
CA ASP A 132 47.22 2.96 13.02
C ASP A 132 47.22 3.07 11.49
N GLY A 133 46.09 3.39 10.89
CA GLY A 133 45.95 3.51 9.44
C GLY A 133 46.00 2.19 8.66
N ARG A 134 45.79 1.08 9.33
CA ARG A 134 45.69 -0.26 8.70
C ARG A 134 44.36 -0.89 9.03
N VAL A 135 43.79 -1.61 8.07
CA VAL A 135 42.64 -2.47 8.29
C VAL A 135 43.12 -3.89 8.50
N GLU A 136 42.64 -4.55 9.54
CA GLU A 136 42.93 -5.94 9.85
C GLU A 136 41.64 -6.72 10.12
N GLY A 137 41.60 -7.98 9.61
CA GLY A 137 40.51 -8.89 9.86
C GLY A 137 39.90 -9.53 8.63
N SER A 138 38.64 -9.91 8.73
CA SER A 138 37.88 -10.57 7.65
C SER A 138 36.47 -10.07 7.53
N ALA A 139 35.94 -10.09 6.31
CA ALA A 139 34.52 -9.88 6.01
C ALA A 139 34.01 -11.00 5.10
N ALA A 140 32.83 -11.51 5.39
CA ALA A 140 32.12 -12.47 4.56
C ALA A 140 31.01 -11.77 3.74
N PHE A 141 30.51 -12.46 2.74
CA PHE A 141 29.33 -12.04 1.93
C PHE A 141 29.49 -10.71 1.20
N VAL A 142 30.72 -10.37 0.79
CA VAL A 142 31.01 -9.15 0.00
C VAL A 142 30.57 -9.38 -1.43
N GLU A 143 29.69 -8.52 -1.96
CA GLU A 143 29.22 -8.52 -3.35
C GLU A 143 30.01 -7.49 -4.18
N GLY A 144 30.05 -7.72 -5.50
CA GLY A 144 30.64 -6.76 -6.45
C GLY A 144 32.19 -6.79 -6.51
N VAL A 145 32.82 -7.80 -5.92
CA VAL A 145 34.29 -7.94 -5.93
C VAL A 145 34.87 -8.23 -7.30
N PRO A 146 34.31 -9.09 -8.18
CA PRO A 146 34.92 -9.44 -9.46
C PRO A 146 35.25 -8.25 -10.39
N PRO A 147 34.38 -7.21 -10.52
CA PRO A 147 34.71 -6.03 -11.31
C PRO A 147 35.48 -4.95 -10.54
N ALA A 148 35.55 -5.03 -9.20
CA ALA A 148 36.03 -3.94 -8.35
C ALA A 148 37.54 -3.69 -8.51
N THR A 149 37.92 -2.43 -8.29
CA THR A 149 39.29 -1.97 -8.11
C THR A 149 39.66 -1.77 -6.67
N ASP A 150 38.69 -1.41 -5.84
CA ASP A 150 38.89 -1.05 -4.44
C ASP A 150 37.80 -1.64 -3.54
N LEU A 151 38.17 -1.94 -2.29
CA LEU A 151 37.25 -2.19 -1.20
C LEU A 151 36.93 -0.89 -0.48
N VAL A 152 35.66 -0.64 -0.22
CA VAL A 152 35.20 0.48 0.61
C VAL A 152 34.52 -0.08 1.86
N LEU A 153 35.16 0.16 3.02
CA LEU A 153 34.77 -0.42 4.28
C LEU A 153 34.06 0.61 5.15
N LEU A 154 32.85 0.29 5.58
CA LEU A 154 32.13 1.06 6.59
C LEU A 154 32.50 0.53 7.98
N SER A 155 33.13 1.36 8.80
CA SER A 155 33.55 1.03 10.17
C SER A 155 32.73 1.79 11.20
N SER A 156 32.36 1.11 12.29
CA SER A 156 31.69 1.74 13.42
C SER A 156 32.67 2.11 14.55
N ASP A 157 33.89 1.53 14.56
CA ASP A 157 34.91 1.77 15.56
C ASP A 157 36.33 1.63 14.93
N PRO A 158 37.02 2.75 14.66
CA PRO A 158 36.50 4.12 14.64
C PRO A 158 35.42 4.32 13.60
N SER A 159 34.51 5.29 13.81
CA SER A 159 33.40 5.56 12.89
C SER A 159 33.87 6.30 11.65
N GLY A 160 33.68 5.69 10.46
CA GLY A 160 34.11 6.28 9.20
C GLY A 160 34.17 5.29 8.04
N VAL A 161 34.74 5.74 6.95
CA VAL A 161 34.96 4.99 5.71
C VAL A 161 36.43 4.84 5.42
N ALA A 162 36.88 3.60 5.12
CA ALA A 162 38.23 3.29 4.67
C ALA A 162 38.20 2.81 3.22
N VAL A 163 39.17 3.20 2.40
CA VAL A 163 39.39 2.72 1.05
C VAL A 163 40.67 1.89 1.01
N VAL A 164 40.60 0.70 0.43
CA VAL A 164 41.73 -0.23 0.28
C VAL A 164 41.74 -0.78 -1.14
N PRO A 165 42.82 -0.55 -1.94
CA PRO A 165 42.97 -1.15 -3.29
C PRO A 165 43.03 -2.67 -3.24
N LEU A 166 42.36 -3.34 -4.21
CA LEU A 166 42.25 -4.81 -4.29
C LEU A 166 43.50 -5.49 -4.90
N ASP A 167 44.33 -4.78 -5.64
CA ASP A 167 45.53 -5.31 -6.30
C ASP A 167 46.70 -5.60 -5.34
N ARG A 168 46.49 -5.36 -4.02
CA ARG A 168 47.52 -5.56 -3.02
C ARG A 168 47.71 -7.02 -2.62
N THR A 169 48.94 -7.41 -2.33
CA THR A 169 49.28 -8.76 -1.90
C THR A 169 48.81 -9.13 -0.48
N ASP A 170 48.47 -8.10 0.33
CA ASP A 170 47.97 -8.23 1.69
C ASP A 170 46.42 -8.21 1.77
N VAL A 171 45.74 -8.29 0.59
CA VAL A 171 44.29 -8.50 0.46
C VAL A 171 44.04 -9.86 -0.21
N ARG A 172 43.32 -10.72 0.49
CA ARG A 172 42.96 -12.05 -0.02
C ARG A 172 41.48 -12.14 -0.26
N VAL A 173 41.08 -12.49 -1.46
CA VAL A 173 39.68 -12.66 -1.86
C VAL A 173 39.42 -14.13 -2.17
N THR A 174 38.35 -14.70 -1.59
CA THR A 174 37.94 -16.10 -1.84
C THR A 174 36.48 -16.13 -2.25
N PRO A 175 36.11 -16.69 -3.42
CA PRO A 175 34.74 -16.88 -3.83
C PRO A 175 33.97 -17.73 -2.80
N THR A 176 32.71 -17.33 -2.54
CA THR A 176 31.80 -18.06 -1.62
C THR A 176 30.55 -18.47 -2.42
N PRO A 177 30.61 -19.62 -3.14
CA PRO A 177 29.46 -20.08 -3.93
C PRO A 177 28.20 -20.18 -3.10
N GLY A 178 27.08 -19.68 -3.61
CA GLY A 178 25.83 -19.62 -2.88
C GLY A 178 24.59 -19.63 -3.76
N LEU A 179 23.45 -19.32 -3.17
CA LEU A 179 22.16 -19.33 -3.84
C LEU A 179 22.02 -18.20 -4.89
N GLY A 180 22.58 -17.02 -4.59
CA GLY A 180 22.36 -15.80 -5.41
C GLY A 180 23.00 -15.87 -6.79
N ILE A 181 22.55 -15.02 -7.69
CA ILE A 181 23.19 -14.81 -9.01
C ILE A 181 24.47 -14.03 -8.82
N ALA A 182 24.45 -12.94 -8.04
CA ALA A 182 25.66 -12.23 -7.65
C ALA A 182 26.58 -13.15 -6.84
N GLU A 183 27.83 -13.28 -7.26
CA GLU A 183 28.82 -14.05 -6.52
C GLU A 183 29.24 -13.29 -5.26
N LEU A 184 29.21 -13.96 -4.12
CA LEU A 184 29.67 -13.42 -2.85
C LEU A 184 31.10 -13.87 -2.57
N HIS A 185 31.85 -13.05 -1.84
CA HIS A 185 33.26 -13.32 -1.53
C HIS A 185 33.53 -13.13 -0.04
N ALA A 186 34.43 -13.96 0.46
CA ALA A 186 35.13 -13.69 1.71
C ALA A 186 36.38 -12.87 1.42
N VAL A 187 36.61 -11.84 2.22
CA VAL A 187 37.78 -10.96 2.12
C VAL A 187 38.53 -11.00 3.45
N GLU A 188 39.82 -11.32 3.37
CA GLU A 188 40.77 -11.25 4.48
C GLU A 188 41.83 -10.19 4.13
N LEU A 189 42.10 -9.29 5.07
CA LEU A 189 43.03 -8.19 4.82
C LEU A 189 43.82 -7.79 6.07
N SER A 190 45.07 -7.40 5.83
CA SER A 190 45.95 -6.73 6.77
C SER A 190 46.73 -5.64 5.99
N ALA A 191 45.97 -4.60 5.58
CA ALA A 191 46.44 -3.64 4.57
C ALA A 191 46.35 -2.19 5.07
N PRO A 192 47.28 -1.29 4.69
CA PRO A 192 47.11 0.13 4.93
C PRO A 192 45.94 0.68 4.12
N VAL A 193 45.20 1.63 4.71
CA VAL A 193 44.18 2.39 3.99
C VAL A 193 44.79 3.38 3.02
N SER A 194 44.22 3.55 1.83
CA SER A 194 44.61 4.59 0.88
C SER A 194 43.90 5.92 1.17
N ALA A 195 42.72 5.88 1.78
CA ALA A 195 41.98 7.03 2.30
C ALA A 195 41.18 6.66 3.55
N TRP A 196 41.05 7.58 4.48
CA TRP A 196 40.22 7.44 5.66
C TRP A 196 39.39 8.70 5.89
N VAL A 197 38.05 8.55 5.95
CA VAL A 197 37.14 9.67 6.21
C VAL A 197 36.33 9.36 7.46
N PRO A 198 36.54 10.13 8.56
CA PRO A 198 35.71 10.00 9.74
C PRO A 198 34.29 10.50 9.42
N LEU A 199 33.27 9.73 9.78
CA LEU A 199 31.86 10.04 9.53
C LEU A 199 31.06 9.76 10.80
N ALA A 200 29.94 10.47 10.96
CA ALA A 200 29.01 10.18 12.04
C ALA A 200 28.35 8.82 11.84
N GLU A 201 28.14 8.07 12.93
CA GLU A 201 27.47 6.76 12.90
C GLU A 201 26.09 6.83 12.20
N ALA A 202 25.37 7.95 12.35
CA ALA A 202 24.10 8.17 11.68
C ALA A 202 24.19 8.19 10.14
N GLN A 203 25.32 8.66 9.56
CA GLN A 203 25.56 8.65 8.11
C GLN A 203 25.83 7.22 7.63
N LEU A 204 26.61 6.45 8.36
CA LEU A 204 26.89 5.05 8.06
C LEU A 204 25.63 4.18 8.19
N ALA A 205 24.83 4.42 9.23
CA ALA A 205 23.53 3.73 9.39
C ALA A 205 22.56 4.08 8.26
N LYS A 206 22.58 5.34 7.76
CA LYS A 206 21.81 5.72 6.57
C LYS A 206 22.27 4.93 5.34
N ALA A 207 23.56 4.85 5.08
CA ALA A 207 24.12 4.12 3.96
C ALA A 207 23.76 2.63 4.00
N ALA A 208 23.84 2.00 5.17
CA ALA A 208 23.43 0.61 5.36
C ALA A 208 21.93 0.38 5.10
N LEU A 209 21.08 1.32 5.49
CA LEU A 209 19.64 1.24 5.22
C LEU A 209 19.33 1.43 3.73
N VAL A 210 20.01 2.36 3.06
CA VAL A 210 19.91 2.55 1.60
C VAL A 210 20.32 1.28 0.86
N MET A 211 21.41 0.60 1.26
CA MET A 211 21.81 -0.68 0.69
C MET A 211 20.71 -1.75 0.80
N ARG A 212 20.04 -1.82 1.94
CA ARG A 212 18.90 -2.73 2.16
C ARG A 212 17.71 -2.38 1.26
N LEU A 213 17.44 -1.09 1.06
CA LEU A 213 16.38 -0.63 0.17
C LEU A 213 16.69 -0.97 -1.30
N PHE A 214 17.95 -0.83 -1.74
CA PHE A 214 18.39 -1.28 -3.07
C PHE A 214 18.25 -2.78 -3.25
N SER A 215 18.58 -3.58 -2.24
CA SER A 215 18.34 -5.03 -2.29
C SER A 215 16.85 -5.35 -2.45
N ALA A 216 15.96 -4.63 -1.77
CA ALA A 216 14.52 -4.79 -1.92
C ALA A 216 14.03 -4.34 -3.32
N ALA A 217 14.56 -3.25 -3.87
CA ALA A 217 14.23 -2.77 -5.21
C ALA A 217 14.71 -3.75 -6.30
N ARG A 218 15.93 -4.31 -6.16
CA ARG A 218 16.44 -5.34 -7.07
C ARG A 218 15.60 -6.63 -7.00
N ALA A 219 15.21 -7.06 -5.80
CA ALA A 219 14.30 -8.18 -5.63
C ALA A 219 12.92 -7.93 -6.24
N LEU A 220 12.41 -6.68 -6.17
CA LEU A 220 11.17 -6.28 -6.83
C LEU A 220 11.26 -6.44 -8.35
N GLY A 221 12.35 -6.00 -8.97
CA GLY A 221 12.57 -6.17 -10.41
C GLY A 221 12.62 -7.63 -10.84
N ALA A 222 13.32 -8.47 -10.08
CA ALA A 222 13.34 -9.91 -10.32
C ALA A 222 11.94 -10.55 -10.15
N ALA A 223 11.16 -10.09 -9.16
CA ALA A 223 9.80 -10.55 -8.96
C ALA A 223 8.85 -10.09 -10.08
N GLN A 224 9.01 -8.86 -10.57
CA GLN A 224 8.26 -8.35 -11.73
C GLN A 224 8.49 -9.24 -12.96
N ARG A 225 9.75 -9.57 -13.24
CA ARG A 225 10.05 -10.43 -14.39
C ARG A 225 9.48 -11.85 -14.21
N GLY A 226 9.61 -12.43 -13.02
CA GLY A 226 9.00 -13.73 -12.71
C GLY A 226 7.46 -13.72 -12.85
N PHE A 227 6.82 -12.62 -12.45
CA PHE A 227 5.39 -12.41 -12.63
C PHE A 227 5.00 -12.29 -14.11
N ASP A 228 5.76 -11.51 -14.91
CA ASP A 228 5.50 -11.34 -16.34
C ASP A 228 5.56 -12.68 -17.09
N LEU A 229 6.56 -13.51 -16.77
CA LEU A 229 6.69 -14.86 -17.32
C LEU A 229 5.47 -15.75 -16.99
N ALA A 230 5.03 -15.72 -15.73
CA ALA A 230 3.88 -16.49 -15.29
C ALA A 230 2.56 -15.97 -15.92
N LEU A 231 2.41 -14.65 -16.02
CA LEU A 231 1.24 -14.02 -16.64
C LEU A 231 1.14 -14.36 -18.14
N GLU A 232 2.25 -14.27 -18.86
CA GLU A 232 2.28 -14.62 -20.27
C GLU A 232 2.01 -16.11 -20.49
N HIS A 233 2.61 -16.98 -19.67
CA HIS A 233 2.32 -18.40 -19.70
C HIS A 233 0.83 -18.68 -19.45
N ALA A 234 0.22 -18.01 -18.48
CA ALA A 234 -1.20 -18.17 -18.19
C ALA A 234 -2.10 -17.75 -19.35
N LYS A 235 -1.70 -16.77 -20.16
CA LYS A 235 -2.43 -16.30 -21.34
C LYS A 235 -2.31 -17.24 -22.54
N GLN A 236 -1.27 -18.08 -22.61
CA GLN A 236 -0.98 -18.91 -23.80
C GLN A 236 -1.20 -20.40 -23.56
N ARG A 237 -0.89 -20.91 -22.36
CA ARG A 237 -0.92 -22.34 -22.05
C ARG A 237 -2.34 -22.86 -22.05
N GLN A 238 -2.60 -23.91 -22.81
CA GLN A 238 -3.90 -24.60 -22.86
C GLN A 238 -3.86 -25.94 -22.11
N GLN A 239 -4.84 -26.15 -21.25
CA GLN A 239 -5.12 -27.42 -20.58
C GLN A 239 -6.63 -27.54 -20.35
N PHE A 240 -7.17 -28.77 -20.36
CA PHE A 240 -8.60 -29.04 -20.20
C PHE A 240 -9.48 -28.34 -21.25
N GLY A 241 -8.94 -28.10 -22.46
CA GLY A 241 -9.63 -27.40 -23.54
C GLY A 241 -9.68 -25.87 -23.44
N HIS A 242 -9.09 -25.29 -22.40
CA HIS A 242 -9.08 -23.85 -22.12
C HIS A 242 -7.67 -23.30 -21.94
N VAL A 243 -7.50 -22.01 -22.13
CA VAL A 243 -6.31 -21.29 -21.67
C VAL A 243 -6.30 -21.26 -20.14
N ILE A 244 -5.18 -21.63 -19.50
CA ILE A 244 -5.17 -21.77 -18.02
C ILE A 244 -5.52 -20.46 -17.30
N GLY A 245 -5.29 -19.31 -17.93
CA GLY A 245 -5.70 -18.00 -17.44
C GLY A 245 -7.20 -17.76 -17.40
N GLU A 246 -8.04 -18.65 -17.95
CA GLU A 246 -9.49 -18.62 -17.78
C GLU A 246 -9.92 -19.18 -16.41
N PHE A 247 -9.11 -20.05 -15.79
CA PHE A 247 -9.45 -20.65 -14.51
C PHE A 247 -9.31 -19.66 -13.35
N GLN A 248 -10.36 -19.48 -12.58
CA GLN A 248 -10.41 -18.52 -11.47
C GLN A 248 -9.30 -18.76 -10.43
N ALA A 249 -8.92 -20.03 -10.18
CA ALA A 249 -7.81 -20.36 -9.28
C ALA A 249 -6.47 -19.79 -9.73
N ILE A 250 -6.21 -19.67 -11.03
CA ILE A 250 -5.03 -19.03 -11.60
C ILE A 250 -5.18 -17.51 -11.59
N GLN A 251 -6.37 -17.02 -11.95
CA GLN A 251 -6.68 -15.60 -11.95
C GLN A 251 -6.47 -14.96 -10.59
N HIS A 252 -6.95 -15.58 -9.51
CA HIS A 252 -6.82 -15.06 -8.14
C HIS A 252 -5.37 -15.06 -7.67
N LYS A 253 -4.58 -16.11 -7.96
CA LYS A 253 -3.15 -16.13 -7.67
C LYS A 253 -2.41 -14.96 -8.31
N LEU A 254 -2.64 -14.72 -9.60
CA LEU A 254 -2.01 -13.62 -10.33
C LEU A 254 -2.51 -12.24 -9.88
N ALA A 255 -3.78 -12.13 -9.49
CA ALA A 255 -4.33 -10.90 -8.89
C ALA A 255 -3.64 -10.55 -7.57
N ASP A 256 -3.43 -11.53 -6.68
CA ASP A 256 -2.69 -11.35 -5.43
C ASP A 256 -1.22 -11.00 -5.69
N CYS A 257 -0.59 -11.62 -6.70
CA CYS A 257 0.78 -11.28 -7.09
C CYS A 257 0.91 -9.82 -7.53
N LEU A 258 -0.05 -9.31 -8.33
CA LEU A 258 -0.07 -7.90 -8.72
C LEU A 258 -0.18 -6.97 -7.50
N GLY A 259 -1.04 -7.30 -6.55
CA GLY A 259 -1.16 -6.52 -5.30
C GLY A 259 0.13 -6.48 -4.49
N ARG A 260 0.87 -7.60 -4.42
CA ARG A 260 2.19 -7.67 -3.75
C ARG A 260 3.26 -6.86 -4.46
N LEU A 261 3.29 -6.90 -5.80
CA LEU A 261 4.21 -6.08 -6.60
C LEU A 261 3.95 -4.60 -6.39
N ASP A 262 2.72 -4.17 -6.58
CA ASP A 262 2.35 -2.77 -6.48
C ASP A 262 2.55 -2.23 -5.05
N GLY A 263 2.16 -2.99 -4.02
CA GLY A 263 2.38 -2.62 -2.64
C GLY A 263 3.86 -2.43 -2.31
N THR A 264 4.73 -3.33 -2.79
CA THR A 264 6.18 -3.23 -2.61
C THR A 264 6.74 -2.02 -3.36
N ARG A 265 6.34 -1.83 -4.62
CA ARG A 265 6.83 -0.71 -5.46
C ARG A 265 6.45 0.64 -4.86
N LEU A 266 5.21 0.79 -4.44
CA LEU A 266 4.72 2.04 -3.87
C LEU A 266 5.39 2.39 -2.54
N THR A 267 5.64 1.41 -1.67
CA THR A 267 6.33 1.66 -0.39
C THR A 267 7.80 1.97 -0.58
N ILE A 268 8.52 1.31 -1.51
CA ILE A 268 9.90 1.65 -1.87
C ILE A 268 9.95 3.07 -2.44
N ALA A 269 9.04 3.39 -3.35
CA ALA A 269 8.92 4.71 -3.94
C ALA A 269 8.69 5.80 -2.90
N GLY A 270 7.70 5.59 -2.01
CA GLY A 270 7.38 6.54 -0.94
C GLY A 270 8.54 6.77 0.03
N ALA A 271 9.29 5.71 0.37
CA ALA A 271 10.48 5.80 1.21
C ALA A 271 11.62 6.60 0.54
N ALA A 272 11.85 6.36 -0.76
CA ALA A 272 12.86 7.06 -1.52
C ALA A 272 12.51 8.54 -1.70
N ASP A 273 11.25 8.85 -2.08
CA ASP A 273 10.75 10.23 -2.17
C ASP A 273 10.85 10.97 -0.82
N ALA A 274 10.56 10.31 0.28
CA ALA A 274 10.71 10.89 1.63
C ALA A 274 12.18 11.22 1.94
N SER A 275 13.10 10.32 1.58
CA SER A 275 14.54 10.58 1.75
C SER A 275 15.02 11.77 0.91
N ASP A 276 14.60 11.86 -0.35
CA ASP A 276 15.00 12.93 -1.28
C ASP A 276 14.48 14.30 -0.85
N ARG A 277 13.31 14.34 -0.20
CA ARG A 277 12.75 15.55 0.41
C ARG A 277 13.36 15.90 1.78
N GLY A 278 14.21 15.04 2.33
CA GLY A 278 14.75 15.24 3.68
C GLY A 278 13.73 15.03 4.81
N ASP A 279 12.69 14.23 4.58
CA ASP A 279 11.69 13.91 5.61
C ASP A 279 12.35 13.18 6.79
N PRO A 280 12.20 13.68 8.04
CA PRO A 280 12.77 13.03 9.21
C PRO A 280 12.30 11.59 9.43
N ASN A 281 11.13 11.23 8.90
CA ASN A 281 10.52 9.90 9.01
C ASN A 281 10.92 8.92 7.89
N TRP A 282 11.76 9.33 6.93
CA TRP A 282 12.15 8.48 5.82
C TRP A 282 12.66 7.10 6.25
N ARG A 283 13.32 7.01 7.42
CA ARG A 283 13.79 5.73 7.97
C ARG A 283 12.66 4.77 8.30
N TYR A 284 11.57 5.30 8.87
CA TYR A 284 10.37 4.51 9.13
C TYR A 284 9.79 3.94 7.83
N PHE A 285 9.64 4.77 6.80
CA PHE A 285 9.11 4.35 5.51
C PHE A 285 10.01 3.33 4.81
N ALA A 286 11.34 3.48 4.89
CA ALA A 286 12.30 2.53 4.33
C ALA A 286 12.23 1.15 5.05
N GLU A 287 12.17 1.15 6.39
CA GLU A 287 12.02 -0.10 7.14
C GLU A 287 10.65 -0.75 6.87
N ALA A 288 9.58 0.01 6.71
CA ALA A 288 8.26 -0.51 6.33
C ALA A 288 8.28 -1.17 4.94
N ALA A 289 8.92 -0.53 3.95
CA ALA A 289 9.09 -1.08 2.61
C ALA A 289 9.87 -2.41 2.63
N ILE A 290 10.99 -2.48 3.36
CA ILE A 290 11.82 -3.69 3.48
C ILE A 290 11.08 -4.80 4.24
N ALA A 291 10.35 -4.45 5.30
CA ALA A 291 9.56 -5.40 6.11
C ALA A 291 8.47 -6.07 5.27
N TYR A 292 7.81 -5.31 4.40
CA TYR A 292 6.77 -5.81 3.51
C TYR A 292 7.33 -6.58 2.30
N ALA A 293 8.40 -6.09 1.66
CA ALA A 293 9.01 -6.72 0.50
C ALA A 293 9.41 -8.17 0.76
N GLY A 294 9.97 -8.46 1.94
CA GLY A 294 10.48 -9.78 2.30
C GLY A 294 9.47 -10.92 2.09
N PRO A 295 8.37 -10.99 2.84
CA PRO A 295 7.37 -12.04 2.69
C PRO A 295 6.61 -11.94 1.35
N SER A 296 6.32 -10.73 0.88
CA SER A 296 5.48 -10.49 -0.30
C SER A 296 6.12 -10.98 -1.59
N LEU A 297 7.39 -10.63 -1.84
CA LEU A 297 8.08 -11.01 -3.08
C LEU A 297 8.45 -12.51 -3.08
N ARG A 298 8.74 -13.09 -1.90
CA ARG A 298 8.97 -14.55 -1.78
C ARG A 298 7.69 -15.32 -2.09
N GLN A 299 6.55 -14.91 -1.57
CA GLN A 299 5.28 -15.57 -1.88
C GLN A 299 4.93 -15.42 -3.36
N LEU A 300 5.16 -14.24 -3.94
CA LEU A 300 4.91 -13.99 -5.36
C LEU A 300 5.69 -14.96 -6.26
N ILE A 301 6.99 -15.11 -6.04
CA ILE A 301 7.80 -15.97 -6.91
C ILE A 301 7.42 -17.45 -6.76
N LEU A 302 6.98 -17.89 -5.58
CA LEU A 302 6.41 -19.23 -5.38
C LEU A 302 5.13 -19.41 -6.21
N GLU A 303 4.22 -18.43 -6.19
CA GLU A 303 3.00 -18.50 -7.00
C GLU A 303 3.30 -18.46 -8.51
N ALA A 304 4.31 -17.70 -8.94
CA ALA A 304 4.77 -17.73 -10.33
C ALA A 304 5.23 -19.15 -10.75
N HIS A 305 6.02 -19.83 -9.91
CA HIS A 305 6.40 -21.22 -10.14
C HIS A 305 5.19 -22.16 -10.19
N HIS A 306 4.20 -21.98 -9.29
CA HIS A 306 2.98 -22.78 -9.31
C HIS A 306 2.17 -22.60 -10.60
N VAL A 307 2.10 -21.37 -11.12
CA VAL A 307 1.41 -21.09 -12.39
C VAL A 307 2.16 -21.71 -13.58
N MET A 308 3.49 -21.63 -13.59
CA MET A 308 4.34 -22.21 -14.64
C MET A 308 4.37 -23.74 -14.61
N GLY A 309 4.22 -24.36 -13.43
CA GLY A 309 4.36 -25.80 -13.25
C GLY A 309 5.80 -26.29 -13.49
N ALA A 310 5.96 -27.50 -14.01
CA ALA A 310 7.28 -28.14 -14.15
C ALA A 310 8.28 -27.35 -15.00
N ILE A 311 7.81 -26.65 -16.03
CA ILE A 311 8.68 -25.86 -16.91
C ILE A 311 9.38 -24.71 -16.15
N GLY A 312 8.66 -24.09 -15.21
CA GLY A 312 9.22 -23.02 -14.36
C GLY A 312 10.26 -23.52 -13.36
N TYR A 313 10.38 -24.84 -13.14
CA TYR A 313 11.33 -25.47 -12.23
C TYR A 313 12.59 -25.98 -12.94
N ALA A 314 12.60 -26.05 -14.26
CA ALA A 314 13.74 -26.46 -15.04
C ALA A 314 14.84 -25.37 -15.07
N GLU A 315 16.12 -25.77 -14.90
CA GLU A 315 17.25 -24.83 -14.87
C GLU A 315 17.46 -24.08 -16.20
N GLU A 316 16.99 -24.67 -17.31
CA GLU A 316 17.02 -24.05 -18.63
C GLU A 316 16.04 -22.90 -18.78
N HIS A 317 15.02 -22.83 -17.89
CA HIS A 317 14.07 -21.74 -17.87
C HIS A 317 14.60 -20.55 -17.07
N GLU A 318 14.16 -19.36 -17.44
CA GLU A 318 14.59 -18.10 -16.79
C GLU A 318 14.11 -17.98 -15.32
N LEU A 319 12.95 -18.53 -14.97
CA LEU A 319 12.29 -18.31 -13.68
C LEU A 319 13.11 -18.73 -12.42
N PRO A 320 13.83 -19.89 -12.41
CA PRO A 320 14.64 -20.28 -11.26
C PRO A 320 15.72 -19.26 -10.88
N ARG A 321 16.26 -18.50 -11.83
CA ARG A 321 17.22 -17.44 -11.59
C ARG A 321 16.61 -16.31 -10.77
N HIS A 322 15.38 -15.87 -11.09
CA HIS A 322 14.68 -14.84 -10.34
C HIS A 322 14.31 -15.31 -8.93
N PHE A 323 13.92 -16.58 -8.78
CA PHE A 323 13.73 -17.18 -7.46
C PHE A 323 14.97 -17.05 -6.57
N ARG A 324 16.15 -17.38 -7.10
CA ARG A 324 17.42 -17.29 -6.38
C ARG A 324 17.77 -15.85 -6.03
N SER A 325 17.65 -14.92 -6.98
CA SER A 325 17.93 -13.50 -6.77
C SER A 325 17.07 -12.91 -5.66
N ILE A 326 15.75 -13.14 -5.70
CA ILE A 326 14.80 -12.65 -4.68
C ILE A 326 15.17 -13.17 -3.30
N HIS A 327 15.41 -14.48 -3.16
CA HIS A 327 15.74 -15.07 -1.86
C HIS A 327 17.10 -14.59 -1.34
N ALA A 328 18.10 -14.45 -2.21
CA ALA A 328 19.40 -13.96 -1.81
C ALA A 328 19.34 -12.50 -1.34
N ASP A 329 18.71 -11.61 -2.10
CA ASP A 329 18.62 -10.19 -1.77
C ASP A 329 17.83 -9.92 -0.48
N LEU A 330 16.73 -10.66 -0.27
CA LEU A 330 15.82 -10.43 0.87
C LEU A 330 16.26 -11.05 2.19
N VAL A 331 17.31 -11.89 2.23
CA VAL A 331 17.87 -12.39 3.49
C VAL A 331 19.07 -11.59 3.97
N ARG A 332 19.74 -10.87 3.07
CA ARG A 332 20.94 -10.10 3.38
C ARG A 332 20.64 -8.97 4.37
N PHE A 333 21.66 -8.56 5.11
CA PHE A 333 21.63 -7.41 6.04
C PHE A 333 20.49 -7.51 7.08
N GLY A 334 20.12 -8.74 7.49
CA GLY A 334 19.08 -9.03 8.47
C GLY A 334 17.64 -8.99 7.94
N GLY A 335 17.46 -8.69 6.66
CA GLY A 335 16.18 -8.80 5.93
C GLY A 335 14.97 -8.16 6.60
N ALA A 336 13.78 -8.71 6.33
CA ALA A 336 12.50 -8.22 6.88
C ALA A 336 12.42 -8.32 8.42
N ALA A 337 13.04 -9.32 9.05
CA ALA A 337 12.98 -9.47 10.49
C ALA A 337 13.69 -8.32 11.23
N ARG A 338 14.81 -7.83 10.70
CA ARG A 338 15.48 -6.64 11.23
C ARG A 338 14.62 -5.39 11.05
N ALA A 339 14.00 -5.25 9.87
CA ALA A 339 13.12 -4.13 9.57
C ALA A 339 11.92 -4.09 10.53
N ARG A 340 11.25 -5.21 10.76
CA ARG A 340 10.12 -5.29 11.70
C ARG A 340 10.53 -4.94 13.13
N ARG A 341 11.69 -5.37 13.58
CA ARG A 341 12.21 -4.96 14.90
C ARG A 341 12.46 -3.46 14.98
N ALA A 342 13.06 -2.86 13.94
CA ALA A 342 13.30 -1.42 13.90
C ALA A 342 11.99 -0.61 13.91
N LEU A 343 10.95 -1.07 13.21
CA LEU A 343 9.61 -0.47 13.28
C LEU A 343 9.01 -0.56 14.68
N ALA A 344 9.10 -1.72 15.32
CA ALA A 344 8.62 -1.89 16.69
C ALA A 344 9.39 -1.01 17.69
N ASP A 345 10.72 -0.88 17.54
CA ASP A 345 11.54 0.02 18.36
C ASP A 345 11.08 1.47 18.21
N HIS A 346 10.87 1.91 16.98
CA HIS A 346 10.37 3.26 16.69
C HIS A 346 8.98 3.51 17.30
N LEU A 347 8.03 2.60 17.06
CA LEU A 347 6.64 2.76 17.50
C LEU A 347 6.47 2.64 19.00
N LEU A 348 7.24 1.79 19.68
CA LEU A 348 7.15 1.62 21.14
C LEU A 348 8.01 2.62 21.92
N ALA A 349 8.79 3.46 21.25
CA ALA A 349 9.45 4.61 21.89
C ALA A 349 8.43 5.68 22.33
N PRO A 350 8.78 6.53 23.32
CA PRO A 350 7.94 7.67 23.69
C PRO A 350 7.63 8.57 22.48
N ASN A 351 6.39 8.98 22.31
CA ASN A 351 5.96 9.88 21.23
C ASN A 351 5.22 11.10 21.81
N PRO A 352 5.89 12.25 22.01
CA PRO A 352 5.24 13.45 22.53
C PRO A 352 4.13 14.03 21.64
N ALA A 353 4.16 13.74 20.32
CA ALA A 353 3.10 14.16 19.42
C ALA A 353 1.78 13.41 19.69
N ARG A 354 1.85 12.15 20.10
CA ARG A 354 0.69 11.35 20.48
C ARG A 354 -0.07 11.91 21.67
N GLU A 355 0.64 12.47 22.63
CA GLU A 355 0.03 13.15 23.79
C GLU A 355 -0.85 14.33 23.38
N ARG A 356 -0.62 14.90 22.20
CA ARG A 356 -1.43 15.96 21.58
C ARG A 356 -2.49 15.44 20.60
N GLY A 357 -2.74 14.15 20.56
CA GLY A 357 -3.79 13.54 19.73
C GLY A 357 -3.35 13.11 18.32
N ALA A 358 -2.07 13.28 17.94
CA ALA A 358 -1.57 12.81 16.66
C ALA A 358 -1.49 11.26 16.60
N SER A 359 -1.50 10.68 15.40
CA SER A 359 -1.25 9.25 15.20
C SER A 359 0.16 8.84 15.63
N ASN A 360 0.35 7.58 16.00
CA ASN A 360 1.66 6.98 16.20
C ASN A 360 2.43 6.76 14.89
N LEU A 361 1.72 6.74 13.77
CA LEU A 361 2.30 6.58 12.43
C LEU A 361 2.72 7.94 11.86
N PRO A 362 3.87 8.03 11.16
CA PRO A 362 4.29 9.24 10.49
C PRO A 362 3.26 9.70 9.44
N SER A 363 3.08 11.02 9.29
CA SER A 363 2.20 11.58 8.24
C SER A 363 2.88 11.54 6.87
N HIS A 364 2.06 11.43 5.82
CA HIS A 364 2.46 11.63 4.43
C HIS A 364 2.22 13.06 3.92
N ASP A 365 1.74 13.95 4.78
CA ASP A 365 1.46 15.33 4.39
C ASP A 365 2.77 16.04 4.03
N THR A 366 2.88 16.42 2.77
CA THR A 366 4.05 17.15 2.24
C THR A 366 3.67 18.54 1.75
N ASP A 367 2.37 18.83 1.66
CA ASP A 367 1.82 20.10 1.19
C ASP A 367 1.40 20.98 2.39
N ALA A 368 1.88 22.20 2.43
CA ALA A 368 1.53 23.18 3.46
C ALA A 368 0.02 23.48 3.48
N SER A 369 -0.66 23.39 2.33
CA SER A 369 -2.13 23.58 2.25
C SER A 369 -2.87 22.47 2.98
N VAL A 370 -2.41 21.21 2.87
CA VAL A 370 -2.99 20.05 3.56
C VAL A 370 -2.76 20.18 5.06
N THR A 371 -1.56 20.58 5.48
CA THR A 371 -1.26 20.82 6.89
C THR A 371 -2.17 21.90 7.49
N ALA A 372 -2.30 23.05 6.82
CA ALA A 372 -3.18 24.13 7.27
C ALA A 372 -4.66 23.70 7.28
N PHE A 373 -5.06 22.83 6.36
CA PHE A 373 -6.41 22.28 6.32
C PHE A 373 -6.66 21.35 7.52
N ARG A 374 -5.70 20.50 7.87
CA ARG A 374 -5.75 19.63 9.05
C ARG A 374 -5.85 20.42 10.35
N GLU A 375 -5.12 21.53 10.48
CA GLU A 375 -5.22 22.42 11.63
C GLU A 375 -6.62 23.03 11.78
N ARG A 376 -7.29 23.38 10.68
CA ARG A 376 -8.67 23.84 10.69
C ARG A 376 -9.64 22.76 11.15
N ILE A 377 -9.44 21.50 10.74
CA ILE A 377 -10.26 20.36 11.21
C ILE A 377 -10.08 20.18 12.70
N HIS A 378 -8.84 20.20 13.21
CA HIS A 378 -8.56 20.10 14.64
C HIS A 378 -9.22 21.20 15.45
N ALA A 379 -9.13 22.47 14.99
CA ALA A 379 -9.80 23.59 15.67
C ALA A 379 -11.33 23.40 15.73
N TRP A 380 -11.93 22.96 14.62
CA TRP A 380 -13.36 22.71 14.59
C TRP A 380 -13.77 21.54 15.50
N LEU A 381 -13.01 20.44 15.51
CA LEU A 381 -13.25 19.27 16.36
C LEU A 381 -13.18 19.63 17.85
N ALA A 382 -12.22 20.47 18.24
CA ALA A 382 -12.05 20.90 19.62
C ALA A 382 -13.32 21.58 20.18
N ASP A 383 -14.03 22.34 19.33
CA ASP A 383 -15.24 23.07 19.74
C ASP A 383 -16.54 22.27 19.54
N ASN A 384 -16.58 21.33 18.60
CA ASN A 384 -17.83 20.70 18.12
C ASN A 384 -17.96 19.22 18.43
N TRP A 385 -16.84 18.53 18.78
CA TRP A 385 -16.79 17.11 19.13
C TRP A 385 -15.83 16.88 20.30
N THR A 386 -16.22 17.39 21.45
CA THR A 386 -15.46 17.39 22.70
C THR A 386 -15.35 15.98 23.31
N ASP A 387 -14.52 15.83 24.35
CA ASP A 387 -14.47 14.58 25.15
C ASP A 387 -15.83 14.26 25.79
N ALA A 388 -16.57 15.29 26.18
CA ALA A 388 -17.94 15.12 26.71
C ALA A 388 -18.90 14.56 25.64
N ASP A 389 -18.83 15.09 24.40
CA ASP A 389 -19.64 14.58 23.28
C ASP A 389 -19.28 13.13 22.95
N ARG A 390 -17.98 12.81 22.91
CA ARG A 390 -17.49 11.42 22.71
C ARG A 390 -17.99 10.48 23.82
N ALA A 391 -17.94 10.92 25.07
CA ALA A 391 -18.42 10.15 26.21
C ALA A 391 -19.94 9.93 26.13
N ALA A 392 -20.70 10.98 25.80
CA ALA A 392 -22.15 10.90 25.61
C ALA A 392 -22.50 9.94 24.45
N ASN A 393 -21.79 9.99 23.33
CA ASN A 393 -22.03 9.09 22.21
C ASN A 393 -21.68 7.63 22.57
N ARG A 394 -20.61 7.38 23.33
CA ARG A 394 -20.29 6.03 23.85
C ARG A 394 -21.38 5.49 24.78
N GLY A 395 -22.09 6.36 25.50
CA GLY A 395 -23.24 5.97 26.32
C GLY A 395 -24.49 5.53 25.54
N ARG A 396 -24.55 5.77 24.22
CA ARG A 396 -25.64 5.32 23.35
C ARG A 396 -25.50 3.83 23.03
N PRO A 397 -26.59 3.11 22.69
CA PRO A 397 -26.51 1.76 22.17
C PRO A 397 -25.57 1.72 20.96
N PHE A 398 -24.71 0.72 20.87
CA PHE A 398 -23.68 0.64 19.83
C PHE A 398 -24.25 0.80 18.40
N LYS A 399 -25.40 0.16 18.11
CA LYS A 399 -26.10 0.23 16.82
C LYS A 399 -26.51 1.66 16.40
N ASP A 400 -26.52 2.61 17.34
CA ASP A 400 -27.01 3.98 17.11
C ASP A 400 -25.87 5.02 17.09
N ARG A 401 -24.64 4.63 17.47
CA ARG A 401 -23.52 5.57 17.66
C ARG A 401 -23.06 6.24 16.39
N ALA A 402 -23.03 5.52 15.27
CA ALA A 402 -22.53 6.05 14.01
C ALA A 402 -23.55 6.92 13.26
N PHE A 403 -24.86 6.79 13.58
CA PHE A 403 -25.92 7.57 12.95
C PHE A 403 -26.35 8.74 13.84
N HIS A 404 -25.92 9.96 13.48
CA HIS A 404 -26.10 11.16 14.30
C HIS A 404 -26.50 12.37 13.44
N PRO A 405 -27.81 12.58 13.15
CA PRO A 405 -28.27 13.64 12.27
C PRO A 405 -27.88 15.07 12.71
N ASP A 406 -27.82 15.33 14.04
CA ASP A 406 -27.39 16.64 14.53
C ASP A 406 -25.93 16.94 14.24
N MET A 407 -25.04 15.93 14.32
CA MET A 407 -23.65 16.08 13.92
C MET A 407 -23.55 16.33 12.41
N SER A 408 -24.32 15.62 11.59
CA SER A 408 -24.38 15.85 10.15
C SER A 408 -24.74 17.30 9.83
N ARG A 409 -25.74 17.87 10.48
CA ARG A 409 -26.13 19.28 10.34
C ARG A 409 -25.04 20.23 10.82
N LYS A 410 -24.35 19.93 11.92
CA LYS A 410 -23.20 20.73 12.38
C LYS A 410 -22.07 20.73 11.34
N MET A 411 -21.76 19.57 10.76
CA MET A 411 -20.74 19.46 9.72
C MET A 411 -21.15 20.23 8.47
N GLY A 412 -22.38 20.09 8.02
CA GLY A 412 -22.91 20.85 6.88
C GLY A 412 -22.87 22.37 7.11
N ALA A 413 -23.30 22.85 8.28
CA ALA A 413 -23.24 24.27 8.63
C ALA A 413 -21.81 24.83 8.68
N ALA A 414 -20.85 24.00 9.03
CA ALA A 414 -19.42 24.35 9.06
C ALA A 414 -18.70 24.18 7.69
N GLY A 415 -19.38 23.65 6.67
CA GLY A 415 -18.82 23.40 5.35
C GLY A 415 -17.88 22.18 5.32
N TRP A 416 -18.10 21.16 6.13
CA TRP A 416 -17.35 19.91 6.11
C TRP A 416 -17.98 18.82 5.23
N THR A 417 -18.92 19.20 4.38
CA THR A 417 -19.61 18.35 3.40
C THR A 417 -19.30 18.82 1.98
N GLY A 418 -19.43 17.94 0.98
CA GLY A 418 -19.20 18.25 -0.42
C GLY A 418 -17.77 18.71 -0.72
N LEU A 419 -16.78 18.16 -0.02
CA LEU A 419 -15.38 18.59 -0.15
C LEU A 419 -14.83 18.34 -1.56
N ASP A 420 -15.20 17.25 -2.20
CA ASP A 420 -14.79 16.83 -3.54
C ASP A 420 -15.73 17.32 -4.64
N TRP A 421 -16.94 17.78 -4.29
CA TRP A 421 -17.92 18.18 -5.30
C TRP A 421 -17.52 19.42 -6.06
N PRO A 422 -17.94 19.52 -7.35
CA PRO A 422 -17.72 20.71 -8.15
C PRO A 422 -18.34 21.98 -7.52
N LYS A 423 -17.69 23.12 -7.70
CA LYS A 423 -18.16 24.42 -7.16
C LYS A 423 -19.52 24.84 -7.73
N GLU A 424 -19.81 24.44 -8.96
CA GLU A 424 -21.06 24.74 -9.69
C GLU A 424 -22.29 24.16 -9.00
N VAL A 425 -22.12 23.11 -8.19
CA VAL A 425 -23.20 22.49 -7.40
C VAL A 425 -23.11 22.80 -5.91
N GLY A 426 -22.30 23.80 -5.54
CA GLY A 426 -22.11 24.24 -4.16
C GLY A 426 -21.01 23.48 -3.39
N GLY A 427 -20.27 22.61 -4.06
CA GLY A 427 -19.11 21.91 -3.48
C GLY A 427 -17.87 22.79 -3.38
N GLN A 428 -16.77 22.20 -2.90
CA GLN A 428 -15.53 22.92 -2.61
C GLN A 428 -14.39 22.60 -3.57
N ALA A 429 -14.47 21.51 -4.32
CA ALA A 429 -13.42 21.00 -5.21
C ALA A 429 -12.05 20.93 -4.50
N ARG A 430 -12.03 20.39 -3.27
CA ARG A 430 -10.83 20.22 -2.46
C ARG A 430 -9.87 19.23 -3.09
N SER A 431 -8.58 19.45 -2.86
CA SER A 431 -7.55 18.51 -3.29
C SER A 431 -7.75 17.15 -2.59
N ALA A 432 -7.25 16.08 -3.21
CA ALA A 432 -7.36 14.75 -2.64
C ALA A 432 -6.55 14.60 -1.33
N GLY A 433 -5.45 15.35 -1.17
CA GLY A 433 -4.71 15.42 0.09
C GLY A 433 -5.57 16.04 1.21
N GLU A 434 -6.31 17.12 0.92
CA GLU A 434 -7.25 17.70 1.89
C GLU A 434 -8.40 16.76 2.24
N GLN A 435 -8.95 16.04 1.24
CA GLN A 435 -10.01 15.03 1.47
C GLN A 435 -9.50 13.89 2.36
N LEU A 436 -8.29 13.38 2.09
CA LEU A 436 -7.69 12.31 2.89
C LEU A 436 -7.42 12.78 4.32
N ALA A 437 -6.86 13.98 4.49
CA ALA A 437 -6.65 14.57 5.81
C ALA A 437 -7.96 14.70 6.59
N PHE A 438 -9.06 15.10 5.93
CA PHE A 438 -10.37 15.17 6.55
C PHE A 438 -10.86 13.78 7.02
N ILE A 439 -10.80 12.78 6.15
CA ILE A 439 -11.20 11.41 6.46
C ILE A 439 -10.41 10.88 7.66
N GLU A 440 -9.09 11.06 7.67
CA GLU A 440 -8.24 10.61 8.79
C GLU A 440 -8.63 11.27 10.11
N GLU A 441 -8.77 12.59 10.13
CA GLU A 441 -9.07 13.30 11.38
C GLU A 441 -10.46 13.01 11.92
N ILE A 442 -11.47 12.91 11.05
CA ILE A 442 -12.84 12.55 11.42
C ILE A 442 -12.89 11.13 12.01
N GLU A 443 -12.14 10.19 11.39
CA GLU A 443 -12.08 8.81 11.87
C GLU A 443 -11.31 8.71 13.20
N PHE A 444 -10.15 9.37 13.32
CA PHE A 444 -9.38 9.41 14.58
C PHE A 444 -10.17 10.04 15.73
N ALA A 445 -10.97 11.04 15.44
CA ALA A 445 -11.87 11.65 16.42
C ALA A 445 -13.13 10.81 16.68
N GLN A 446 -13.36 9.74 15.91
CA GLN A 446 -14.57 8.89 15.97
C GLN A 446 -15.87 9.71 15.84
N VAL A 447 -15.90 10.65 14.89
CA VAL A 447 -17.08 11.46 14.59
C VAL A 447 -18.14 10.59 13.90
N PRO A 448 -19.40 10.58 14.35
CA PRO A 448 -20.46 9.80 13.71
C PRO A 448 -20.90 10.42 12.39
N THR A 449 -20.70 9.73 11.29
CA THR A 449 -20.90 10.22 9.92
C THR A 449 -21.94 9.46 9.10
N ASP A 450 -22.44 8.31 9.58
CA ASP A 450 -23.35 7.44 8.81
C ASP A 450 -24.63 8.14 8.34
N ALA A 451 -25.07 9.21 9.01
CA ALA A 451 -26.29 9.91 8.64
C ALA A 451 -26.19 10.72 7.32
N HIS A 452 -24.98 11.11 6.89
CA HIS A 452 -24.78 11.89 5.65
C HIS A 452 -23.77 11.27 4.70
N MET A 453 -22.81 10.48 5.18
CA MET A 453 -21.68 10.02 4.38
C MET A 453 -22.13 9.26 3.11
N GLY A 454 -23.09 8.34 3.22
CA GLY A 454 -23.62 7.63 2.05
C GLY A 454 -24.29 8.55 1.03
N ALA A 455 -25.03 9.56 1.52
CA ALA A 455 -25.65 10.58 0.68
C ALA A 455 -24.60 11.43 -0.04
N GLU A 456 -23.57 11.86 0.66
CA GLU A 456 -22.51 12.73 0.14
C GLU A 456 -21.57 12.01 -0.82
N THR A 457 -21.06 10.83 -0.43
CA THR A 457 -19.96 10.18 -1.16
C THR A 457 -20.42 9.26 -2.29
N ILE A 458 -21.64 8.77 -2.26
CA ILE A 458 -22.16 7.80 -3.24
C ILE A 458 -23.30 8.42 -4.07
N ILE A 459 -24.32 8.94 -3.40
CA ILE A 459 -25.57 9.32 -4.04
C ILE A 459 -25.49 10.72 -4.64
N GLY A 460 -24.84 11.66 -3.96
CA GLY A 460 -24.60 13.00 -4.47
C GLY A 460 -23.86 13.00 -5.81
N PRO A 461 -22.71 12.34 -5.92
CA PRO A 461 -22.02 12.19 -7.23
C PRO A 461 -22.89 11.53 -8.31
N ALA A 462 -23.74 10.55 -7.94
CA ALA A 462 -24.68 9.94 -8.89
C ALA A 462 -25.75 10.96 -9.37
N ILE A 463 -26.29 11.77 -8.46
CA ILE A 463 -27.27 12.82 -8.79
C ILE A 463 -26.60 13.94 -9.62
N ILE A 464 -25.38 14.37 -9.26
CA ILE A 464 -24.63 15.37 -10.03
C ILE A 464 -24.48 14.92 -11.48
N ARG A 465 -24.19 13.66 -11.71
CA ARG A 465 -23.87 13.09 -13.02
C ARG A 465 -25.10 12.68 -13.83
N HIS A 466 -26.13 12.16 -13.17
CA HIS A 466 -27.29 11.52 -13.81
C HIS A 466 -28.64 12.12 -13.46
N GLY A 467 -28.72 12.96 -12.43
CA GLY A 467 -29.96 13.55 -11.94
C GLY A 467 -30.55 14.60 -12.86
N SER A 468 -31.88 14.73 -12.83
CA SER A 468 -32.57 15.87 -13.45
C SER A 468 -32.24 17.17 -12.71
N GLU A 469 -32.49 18.32 -13.34
CA GLU A 469 -32.26 19.61 -12.69
C GLU A 469 -33.14 19.83 -11.46
N GLU A 470 -34.33 19.20 -11.43
CA GLU A 470 -35.22 19.18 -10.27
C GLU A 470 -34.58 18.37 -9.13
N GLN A 471 -34.08 17.16 -9.40
CA GLN A 471 -33.41 16.32 -8.42
C GLN A 471 -32.12 16.98 -7.87
N LYS A 472 -31.31 17.59 -8.74
CA LYS A 472 -30.13 18.35 -8.29
C LYS A 472 -30.51 19.50 -7.36
N ARG A 473 -31.54 20.25 -7.71
CA ARG A 473 -32.03 21.41 -6.93
C ARG A 473 -32.63 20.99 -5.59
N GLU A 474 -33.26 19.84 -5.53
CA GLU A 474 -33.86 19.29 -4.30
C GLU A 474 -32.81 18.69 -3.36
N PHE A 475 -31.97 17.78 -3.87
CA PHE A 475 -31.14 16.93 -3.01
C PHE A 475 -29.76 17.53 -2.71
N LEU A 476 -29.06 18.14 -3.70
CA LEU A 476 -27.67 18.54 -3.49
C LEU A 476 -27.51 19.61 -2.38
N PRO A 477 -28.33 20.67 -2.31
CA PRO A 477 -28.22 21.61 -1.20
C PRO A 477 -28.56 20.98 0.15
N ALA A 478 -29.50 20.03 0.20
CA ALA A 478 -29.88 19.35 1.45
C ALA A 478 -28.78 18.42 1.94
N PHE A 479 -28.03 17.76 1.02
CA PHE A 479 -26.84 16.97 1.37
C PHE A 479 -25.74 17.86 1.94
N LEU A 480 -25.46 18.98 1.28
CA LEU A 480 -24.46 19.95 1.76
C LEU A 480 -24.80 20.55 3.14
N ARG A 481 -26.06 20.58 3.52
CA ARG A 481 -26.47 20.98 4.88
C ARG A 481 -26.56 19.81 5.87
N GLY A 482 -26.25 18.55 5.45
CA GLY A 482 -26.37 17.37 6.29
C GLY A 482 -27.81 17.05 6.73
N GLU A 483 -28.81 17.44 5.92
CA GLU A 483 -30.25 17.35 6.25
C GLU A 483 -30.92 16.10 5.71
N ARG A 484 -30.28 15.34 4.80
CA ARG A 484 -30.86 14.16 4.15
C ARG A 484 -29.99 12.94 4.32
N SER A 485 -30.62 11.84 4.64
CA SER A 485 -29.99 10.53 4.77
C SER A 485 -30.55 9.53 3.76
N PHE A 486 -29.66 8.68 3.23
CA PHE A 486 -29.99 7.67 2.24
C PHE A 486 -29.40 6.32 2.63
N ALA A 487 -30.12 5.25 2.26
CA ALA A 487 -29.63 3.88 2.34
C ALA A 487 -29.58 3.22 0.96
N LEU A 488 -28.58 2.36 0.74
CA LEU A 488 -28.38 1.66 -0.52
C LEU A 488 -29.25 0.40 -0.58
N HIS A 489 -30.28 0.39 -1.43
CA HIS A 489 -31.17 -0.73 -1.64
C HIS A 489 -30.82 -1.48 -2.93
N TYR A 490 -29.70 -2.21 -2.93
CA TYR A 490 -29.19 -2.98 -4.05
C TYR A 490 -29.52 -4.47 -3.93
N SER A 491 -29.00 -5.12 -2.90
CA SER A 491 -29.01 -6.57 -2.72
C SER A 491 -30.38 -7.13 -2.42
N GLU A 492 -30.62 -8.36 -2.88
CA GLU A 492 -31.82 -9.16 -2.59
C GLU A 492 -31.40 -10.53 -2.02
N PRO A 493 -32.30 -11.30 -1.39
CA PRO A 493 -31.98 -12.64 -0.89
C PRO A 493 -31.35 -13.56 -1.93
N GLY A 494 -31.67 -13.39 -3.23
CA GLY A 494 -31.15 -14.17 -4.34
C GLY A 494 -30.17 -13.42 -5.26
N ALA A 495 -29.78 -12.17 -4.94
CA ALA A 495 -28.94 -11.33 -5.78
C ALA A 495 -28.02 -10.42 -4.94
N GLY A 496 -26.88 -10.96 -4.55
CA GLY A 496 -25.81 -10.22 -3.87
C GLY A 496 -24.66 -9.96 -4.86
N SER A 497 -23.67 -10.87 -4.95
CA SER A 497 -22.55 -10.77 -5.90
C SER A 497 -23.02 -10.75 -7.37
N ASP A 498 -24.07 -11.49 -7.71
CA ASP A 498 -24.76 -11.42 -9.01
C ASP A 498 -25.91 -10.39 -8.96
N LEU A 499 -25.56 -9.12 -8.70
CA LEU A 499 -26.54 -8.02 -8.59
C LEU A 499 -27.38 -7.87 -9.86
N ALA A 500 -26.85 -8.21 -11.04
CA ALA A 500 -27.56 -8.16 -12.30
C ALA A 500 -28.80 -9.07 -12.33
N SER A 501 -28.89 -10.05 -11.43
CA SER A 501 -30.02 -10.98 -11.31
C SER A 501 -31.12 -10.50 -10.35
N LEU A 502 -31.09 -9.25 -9.89
CA LEU A 502 -32.14 -8.68 -9.04
C LEU A 502 -33.53 -8.82 -9.66
N ARG A 503 -34.55 -8.96 -8.79
CA ARG A 503 -35.94 -9.26 -9.18
C ARG A 503 -36.96 -8.21 -8.75
N THR A 504 -36.62 -7.30 -7.84
CA THR A 504 -37.49 -6.15 -7.49
C THR A 504 -37.87 -5.45 -8.78
N THR A 505 -39.16 -5.32 -9.06
CA THR A 505 -39.68 -4.75 -10.32
C THR A 505 -40.07 -3.28 -10.14
N ALA A 506 -39.94 -2.54 -11.22
CA ALA A 506 -40.51 -1.20 -11.37
C ALA A 506 -41.32 -1.17 -12.67
N ARG A 507 -42.65 -1.10 -12.57
CA ARG A 507 -43.56 -1.11 -13.70
C ARG A 507 -44.17 0.29 -13.89
N ARG A 508 -44.24 0.77 -15.12
CA ARG A 508 -44.99 1.99 -15.43
C ARG A 508 -46.50 1.77 -15.33
N ASP A 509 -47.17 2.72 -14.71
CA ASP A 509 -48.63 2.79 -14.62
C ASP A 509 -49.07 4.27 -14.83
N GLY A 510 -49.29 4.65 -16.08
CA GLY A 510 -49.50 6.05 -16.46
C GLY A 510 -48.22 6.90 -16.23
N ASP A 511 -48.37 7.95 -15.44
CA ASP A 511 -47.26 8.85 -15.06
C ASP A 511 -46.56 8.44 -13.77
N GLU A 512 -46.86 7.24 -13.25
CA GLU A 512 -46.27 6.71 -12.02
C GLU A 512 -45.44 5.45 -12.27
N TRP A 513 -44.58 5.14 -11.32
CA TRP A 513 -43.91 3.86 -11.19
C TRP A 513 -44.52 3.05 -10.05
N VAL A 514 -44.74 1.77 -10.27
CA VAL A 514 -45.19 0.83 -9.25
C VAL A 514 -44.05 -0.13 -8.92
N ILE A 515 -43.56 -0.09 -7.69
CA ILE A 515 -42.42 -0.89 -7.21
C ILE A 515 -42.93 -2.06 -6.40
N SER A 516 -42.47 -3.27 -6.72
CA SER A 516 -42.76 -4.50 -5.94
C SER A 516 -41.53 -5.36 -5.81
N GLY A 517 -41.22 -5.85 -4.60
CA GLY A 517 -40.07 -6.70 -4.33
C GLY A 517 -39.53 -6.62 -2.93
N GLN A 518 -38.32 -7.12 -2.75
CA GLN A 518 -37.64 -7.18 -1.45
C GLN A 518 -36.16 -6.84 -1.60
N LYS A 519 -35.65 -6.07 -0.63
CA LYS A 519 -34.21 -5.77 -0.47
C LYS A 519 -33.73 -6.24 0.88
N ILE A 520 -32.43 -6.55 0.97
CA ILE A 520 -31.80 -7.05 2.21
C ILE A 520 -30.36 -6.52 2.34
N TRP A 521 -29.80 -6.65 3.52
CA TRP A 521 -28.45 -6.23 3.91
C TRP A 521 -28.25 -4.71 3.89
N THR A 522 -29.31 -3.95 4.01
CA THR A 522 -29.24 -2.49 3.99
C THR A 522 -28.84 -1.95 5.37
N THR A 523 -27.62 -1.43 5.47
CA THR A 523 -27.16 -0.74 6.68
C THR A 523 -27.91 0.60 6.84
N GLY A 524 -28.43 0.88 8.04
CA GLY A 524 -29.10 2.14 8.36
C GLY A 524 -30.45 2.35 7.67
N GLY A 525 -31.03 1.32 7.02
CA GLY A 525 -32.32 1.44 6.34
C GLY A 525 -33.49 1.81 7.27
N ASP A 526 -33.39 1.47 8.56
CA ASP A 526 -34.36 1.83 9.60
C ASP A 526 -34.24 3.27 10.09
N LYS A 527 -33.22 4.01 9.66
CA LYS A 527 -32.89 5.36 10.12
C LYS A 527 -32.82 6.37 8.98
N SER A 528 -32.71 5.91 7.74
CA SER A 528 -32.61 6.76 6.57
C SER A 528 -33.98 7.25 6.10
N GLU A 529 -34.00 8.42 5.49
CA GLU A 529 -35.23 9.03 4.92
C GLU A 529 -35.53 8.50 3.52
N TYR A 530 -34.50 8.14 2.77
CA TYR A 530 -34.63 7.70 1.37
C TYR A 530 -33.86 6.42 1.09
N ALA A 531 -34.35 5.64 0.13
CA ALA A 531 -33.64 4.55 -0.49
C ALA A 531 -33.08 4.95 -1.85
N PHE A 532 -31.85 4.56 -2.12
CA PHE A 532 -31.23 4.55 -3.43
C PHE A 532 -31.45 3.17 -4.03
N LEU A 533 -32.57 3.01 -4.74
CA LEU A 533 -33.13 1.71 -5.09
C LEU A 533 -32.80 1.27 -6.53
N ALA A 534 -32.19 0.09 -6.66
CA ALA A 534 -32.08 -0.62 -7.93
C ALA A 534 -33.29 -1.51 -8.19
N ALA A 535 -34.00 -1.34 -9.31
CA ALA A 535 -35.14 -2.16 -9.68
C ALA A 535 -35.10 -2.53 -11.18
N ARG A 536 -35.79 -3.61 -11.53
CA ARG A 536 -35.90 -4.12 -12.90
C ARG A 536 -37.08 -3.48 -13.62
N THR A 537 -36.79 -2.71 -14.65
CA THR A 537 -37.78 -2.08 -15.55
C THR A 537 -38.02 -2.88 -16.81
N ASP A 538 -37.03 -3.65 -17.29
CA ASP A 538 -37.18 -4.59 -18.41
C ASP A 538 -36.73 -6.01 -18.02
N PRO A 539 -37.69 -6.95 -17.80
CA PRO A 539 -37.37 -8.33 -17.44
C PRO A 539 -36.83 -9.15 -18.61
N GLN A 540 -36.97 -8.69 -19.88
CA GLN A 540 -36.52 -9.39 -21.08
C GLN A 540 -35.13 -8.92 -21.55
N ALA A 541 -34.55 -7.87 -20.93
CA ALA A 541 -33.28 -7.29 -21.36
C ALA A 541 -32.14 -8.32 -21.39
N GLN A 542 -31.37 -8.28 -22.47
CA GLN A 542 -30.11 -9.01 -22.60
C GLN A 542 -29.00 -8.04 -23.01
N PRO A 543 -27.90 -7.99 -22.27
CA PRO A 543 -27.60 -8.71 -21.00
C PRO A 543 -28.48 -8.23 -19.84
N LYS A 544 -28.70 -9.07 -18.82
CA LYS A 544 -29.64 -8.82 -17.70
C LYS A 544 -29.52 -7.43 -17.06
N HIS A 545 -28.30 -6.91 -16.95
CA HIS A 545 -28.06 -5.59 -16.35
C HIS A 545 -28.62 -4.41 -17.17
N ALA A 546 -28.87 -4.61 -18.48
CA ALA A 546 -29.46 -3.58 -19.35
C ALA A 546 -30.95 -3.30 -19.07
N GLY A 547 -31.61 -4.10 -18.22
CA GLY A 547 -33.01 -3.88 -17.82
C GLY A 547 -33.18 -3.33 -16.41
N ILE A 548 -32.13 -2.71 -15.83
CA ILE A 548 -32.13 -2.15 -14.48
C ILE A 548 -32.22 -0.63 -14.54
N SER A 549 -33.05 -0.04 -13.65
CA SER A 549 -33.16 1.41 -13.44
C SER A 549 -32.92 1.75 -11.99
N MET A 550 -32.58 3.00 -11.71
CA MET A 550 -32.36 3.53 -10.36
C MET A 550 -33.46 4.50 -9.95
N PHE A 551 -33.85 4.45 -8.69
CA PHE A 551 -34.92 5.28 -8.13
C PHE A 551 -34.50 5.90 -6.81
N LEU A 552 -34.94 7.15 -6.56
CA LEU A 552 -34.87 7.84 -5.27
C LEU A 552 -36.23 7.68 -4.58
N VAL A 553 -36.30 6.87 -3.54
CA VAL A 553 -37.56 6.44 -2.93
C VAL A 553 -37.65 6.95 -1.49
N PRO A 554 -38.61 7.82 -1.16
CA PRO A 554 -38.92 8.14 0.25
C PRO A 554 -39.31 6.85 1.01
N LEU A 555 -38.75 6.62 2.19
CA LEU A 555 -38.98 5.38 2.93
C LEU A 555 -40.25 5.40 3.80
N ASP A 556 -40.94 6.54 3.92
CA ASP A 556 -42.20 6.71 4.57
C ASP A 556 -43.46 6.47 3.67
N MET A 557 -43.19 6.06 2.40
CA MET A 557 -44.29 5.79 1.44
C MET A 557 -45.14 4.59 1.86
N PRO A 558 -46.47 4.66 1.62
CA PRO A 558 -47.37 3.50 1.80
C PRO A 558 -46.89 2.30 1.01
N GLY A 559 -46.97 1.09 1.60
CA GLY A 559 -46.53 -0.15 0.98
C GLY A 559 -45.05 -0.50 1.25
N ILE A 560 -44.31 0.34 1.97
CA ILE A 560 -42.93 0.02 2.41
C ILE A 560 -42.98 -0.55 3.83
N THR A 561 -42.35 -1.71 4.01
CA THR A 561 -42.16 -2.32 5.33
C THR A 561 -40.67 -2.58 5.56
N ILE A 562 -40.10 -2.02 6.61
CA ILE A 562 -38.69 -2.19 6.98
C ILE A 562 -38.60 -3.07 8.23
N ARG A 563 -37.80 -4.14 8.16
CA ARG A 563 -37.55 -5.07 9.29
C ARG A 563 -36.06 -5.06 9.62
N PRO A 564 -35.65 -4.49 10.76
CA PRO A 564 -34.27 -4.52 11.19
C PRO A 564 -33.86 -5.91 11.68
N GLY A 565 -32.68 -6.37 11.25
CA GLY A 565 -31.91 -7.49 11.79
C GLY A 565 -30.62 -6.99 12.44
N MET A 566 -29.81 -7.89 12.96
CA MET A 566 -28.55 -7.56 13.62
C MET A 566 -27.38 -8.27 12.98
N PHE A 567 -26.37 -7.54 12.57
CA PHE A 567 -25.09 -8.12 12.21
C PHE A 567 -24.32 -8.63 13.44
N MET A 568 -23.45 -9.59 13.24
CA MET A 568 -22.63 -10.19 14.29
C MET A 568 -21.82 -9.15 15.10
N TYR A 569 -21.45 -8.04 14.50
CA TYR A 569 -20.68 -6.98 15.16
C TYR A 569 -21.53 -5.90 15.85
N GLY A 570 -22.86 -6.11 15.91
CA GLY A 570 -23.77 -5.27 16.73
C GLY A 570 -24.41 -4.07 16.02
N ARG A 571 -24.19 -3.87 14.70
CA ARG A 571 -24.97 -2.91 13.91
C ARG A 571 -26.19 -3.55 13.26
N THR A 572 -27.18 -2.73 12.92
CA THR A 572 -28.40 -3.18 12.23
C THR A 572 -28.16 -3.30 10.73
N PHE A 573 -28.78 -4.32 10.13
CA PHE A 573 -29.14 -4.32 8.72
C PHE A 573 -30.66 -4.39 8.59
N CYS A 574 -31.18 -4.06 7.40
CA CYS A 574 -32.63 -4.10 7.18
C CYS A 574 -32.98 -5.01 6.01
N GLU A 575 -34.10 -5.73 6.16
CA GLU A 575 -34.92 -6.21 5.09
C GLU A 575 -35.99 -5.17 4.77
N THR A 576 -36.18 -4.85 3.49
CA THR A 576 -37.20 -3.88 3.07
C THR A 576 -38.09 -4.51 2.03
N PHE A 577 -39.37 -4.48 2.28
CA PHE A 577 -40.41 -5.01 1.38
C PHE A 577 -41.14 -3.84 0.73
N TYR A 578 -41.34 -3.94 -0.57
CA TYR A 578 -42.07 -3.01 -1.42
C TYR A 578 -43.33 -3.73 -1.93
N ASP A 579 -44.49 -3.30 -1.52
CA ASP A 579 -45.82 -3.86 -1.90
C ASP A 579 -46.58 -2.80 -2.71
N GLU A 580 -46.46 -2.86 -4.04
CA GLU A 580 -47.07 -1.93 -4.99
C GLU A 580 -46.87 -0.45 -4.66
N VAL A 581 -45.65 -0.08 -4.26
CA VAL A 581 -45.30 1.30 -3.88
C VAL A 581 -45.37 2.19 -5.11
N ARG A 582 -46.20 3.26 -5.03
CA ARG A 582 -46.39 4.19 -6.15
C ARG A 582 -45.49 5.39 -6.00
N LEU A 583 -44.72 5.64 -7.03
CA LEU A 583 -43.76 6.74 -7.12
C LEU A 583 -44.05 7.62 -8.34
N PRO A 584 -43.89 8.96 -8.22
CA PRO A 584 -44.01 9.83 -9.38
C PRO A 584 -42.91 9.55 -10.41
N ALA A 585 -43.13 9.91 -11.67
CA ALA A 585 -42.15 9.73 -12.75
C ALA A 585 -40.78 10.34 -12.43
N GLY A 586 -40.75 11.44 -11.69
CA GLY A 586 -39.53 12.12 -11.23
C GLY A 586 -38.69 11.36 -10.21
N ALA A 587 -39.16 10.24 -9.67
CA ALA A 587 -38.35 9.39 -8.79
C ALA A 587 -37.25 8.60 -9.55
N LEU A 588 -37.38 8.43 -10.87
CA LEU A 588 -36.38 7.78 -11.72
C LEU A 588 -35.09 8.62 -11.78
N LEU A 589 -33.94 8.03 -11.44
CA LEU A 589 -32.64 8.67 -11.56
C LEU A 589 -31.94 8.23 -12.86
N GLY A 590 -31.66 9.16 -13.71
CA GLY A 590 -31.07 8.88 -15.03
C GLY A 590 -32.08 8.34 -16.02
N ALA A 591 -31.62 7.60 -17.02
CA ALA A 591 -32.48 7.02 -18.05
C ALA A 591 -33.12 5.71 -17.58
N GLU A 592 -34.34 5.42 -18.05
CA GLU A 592 -34.94 4.09 -17.93
C GLU A 592 -34.04 3.04 -18.55
N ASN A 593 -33.84 1.91 -17.87
CA ASN A 593 -32.88 0.86 -18.24
C ASN A 593 -31.39 1.29 -18.21
N GLY A 594 -31.09 2.49 -17.76
CA GLY A 594 -29.72 3.04 -17.61
C GLY A 594 -29.11 2.85 -16.22
N GLY A 595 -29.82 2.19 -15.31
CA GLY A 595 -29.43 2.10 -13.89
C GLY A 595 -28.10 1.39 -13.63
N TRP A 596 -27.69 0.46 -14.48
CA TRP A 596 -26.40 -0.20 -14.33
C TRP A 596 -25.22 0.78 -14.44
N LYS A 597 -25.33 1.75 -15.34
CA LYS A 597 -24.32 2.83 -15.45
C LYS A 597 -24.30 3.69 -14.21
N VAL A 598 -25.46 4.05 -13.66
CA VAL A 598 -25.58 4.82 -12.43
C VAL A 598 -24.94 4.05 -11.26
N ILE A 599 -25.23 2.76 -11.10
CA ILE A 599 -24.63 1.90 -10.08
C ILE A 599 -23.10 1.85 -10.20
N THR A 600 -22.58 1.64 -11.41
CA THR A 600 -21.13 1.53 -11.61
C THR A 600 -20.39 2.85 -11.36
N ASP A 601 -20.99 3.98 -11.70
CA ASP A 601 -20.45 5.31 -11.42
C ASP A 601 -20.50 5.62 -9.91
N ALA A 602 -21.58 5.26 -9.22
CA ALA A 602 -21.74 5.40 -7.77
C ALA A 602 -20.72 4.53 -7.01
N LEU A 603 -20.54 3.26 -7.41
CA LEU A 603 -19.55 2.36 -6.83
C LEU A 603 -18.11 2.80 -7.14
N ALA A 604 -17.87 3.56 -8.21
CA ALA A 604 -16.56 4.15 -8.47
C ALA A 604 -16.23 5.27 -7.47
N ALA A 605 -17.23 6.07 -7.08
CA ALA A 605 -17.09 7.07 -6.03
C ALA A 605 -16.89 6.43 -4.64
N GLU A 606 -17.62 5.35 -4.32
CA GLU A 606 -17.45 4.56 -3.08
C GLU A 606 -16.01 4.07 -2.88
N ARG A 607 -15.27 3.80 -3.95
CA ARG A 607 -13.88 3.32 -3.85
C ARG A 607 -12.91 4.32 -3.21
N VAL A 608 -13.23 5.60 -3.20
CA VAL A 608 -12.46 6.61 -2.44
C VAL A 608 -12.65 6.41 -0.94
N MET A 609 -13.80 5.86 -0.52
CA MET A 609 -14.10 5.56 0.89
C MET A 609 -13.24 4.45 1.51
N ILE A 610 -12.46 3.71 0.72
CA ILE A 610 -11.47 2.76 1.26
C ILE A 610 -10.48 3.49 2.19
N GLY A 611 -10.21 4.77 1.94
CA GLY A 611 -9.45 5.63 2.84
C GLY A 611 -9.99 5.69 4.27
N THR A 612 -11.32 5.73 4.45
CA THR A 612 -11.95 5.67 5.78
C THR A 612 -11.62 4.38 6.51
N THR A 613 -11.66 3.24 5.82
CA THR A 613 -11.28 1.95 6.43
C THR A 613 -9.80 1.94 6.84
N VAL A 614 -8.91 2.49 6.03
CA VAL A 614 -7.48 2.59 6.37
C VAL A 614 -7.28 3.46 7.61
N ALA A 615 -7.94 4.62 7.69
CA ALA A 615 -7.89 5.48 8.86
C ALA A 615 -8.43 4.79 10.13
N HIS A 616 -9.50 3.99 10.00
CA HIS A 616 -10.00 3.15 11.08
C HIS A 616 -8.98 2.12 11.57
N LEU A 617 -8.30 1.42 10.65
CA LEU A 617 -7.22 0.48 10.98
C LEU A 617 -6.03 1.17 11.65
N GLN A 618 -5.66 2.38 11.20
CA GLN A 618 -4.64 3.20 11.84
C GLN A 618 -5.03 3.55 13.29
N HIS A 619 -6.28 3.99 13.50
CA HIS A 619 -6.78 4.32 14.83
C HIS A 619 -6.72 3.11 15.78
N LEU A 620 -7.16 1.93 15.32
CA LEU A 620 -7.07 0.70 16.11
C LEU A 620 -5.60 0.35 16.41
N PHE A 621 -4.73 0.44 15.41
CA PHE A 621 -3.31 0.17 15.59
C PHE A 621 -2.67 1.15 16.60
N ASP A 622 -3.05 2.42 16.57
CA ASP A 622 -2.64 3.41 17.57
C ASP A 622 -3.04 2.99 18.99
N ARG A 623 -4.26 2.46 19.17
CA ARG A 623 -4.73 1.94 20.47
C ARG A 623 -3.89 0.76 20.95
N ILE A 624 -3.49 -0.13 20.04
CA ILE A 624 -2.60 -1.25 20.34
C ILE A 624 -1.23 -0.73 20.82
N ILE A 625 -0.65 0.22 20.09
CA ILE A 625 0.66 0.82 20.44
C ILE A 625 0.59 1.54 21.80
N ASP A 626 -0.47 2.31 22.05
CA ASP A 626 -0.67 3.00 23.33
C ASP A 626 -0.81 2.01 24.49
N HIS A 627 -1.56 0.91 24.27
CA HIS A 627 -1.66 -0.17 25.25
C HIS A 627 -0.29 -0.80 25.53
N LEU A 628 0.45 -1.19 24.50
CA LEU A 628 1.77 -1.78 24.66
C LEU A 628 2.76 -0.84 25.37
N ARG A 629 2.69 0.47 25.12
CA ARG A 629 3.50 1.48 25.84
C ARG A 629 3.12 1.56 27.31
N SER A 630 1.84 1.41 27.66
CA SER A 630 1.35 1.42 29.04
C SER A 630 1.79 0.17 29.82
N CYS A 631 2.07 -0.94 29.14
CA CYS A 631 2.65 -2.12 29.74
C CYS A 631 4.11 -1.86 30.11
N GLY A 632 4.49 -2.05 31.36
CA GLY A 632 5.87 -1.85 31.81
C GLY A 632 6.90 -2.66 31.00
N ALA A 633 8.17 -2.28 31.05
CA ALA A 633 9.26 -2.94 30.33
C ALA A 633 9.83 -4.17 31.08
N SER A 634 9.01 -4.95 31.77
CA SER A 634 9.46 -6.19 32.42
C SER A 634 9.71 -7.31 31.39
N PRO A 635 10.54 -8.32 31.70
CA PRO A 635 10.83 -9.45 30.78
C PRO A 635 9.60 -10.25 30.35
N HIS A 636 8.49 -10.18 31.08
CA HIS A 636 7.24 -10.85 30.80
C HIS A 636 6.15 -9.92 30.25
N SER A 637 6.51 -8.68 29.90
CA SER A 637 5.58 -7.71 29.37
C SER A 637 5.33 -7.95 27.88
N PRO A 638 4.09 -7.83 27.38
CA PRO A 638 3.81 -7.85 25.94
C PRO A 638 4.66 -6.85 25.14
N ARG A 639 5.01 -5.71 25.75
CA ARG A 639 5.89 -4.70 25.14
C ARG A 639 7.29 -5.23 24.80
N THR A 640 7.83 -6.18 25.57
CA THR A 640 9.18 -6.72 25.41
C THR A 640 9.19 -8.09 24.72
N ASP A 641 8.04 -8.71 24.54
CA ASP A 641 7.90 -9.99 23.87
C ASP A 641 8.36 -9.90 22.40
N PRO A 642 9.35 -10.69 21.97
CA PRO A 642 9.87 -10.61 20.61
C PRO A 642 8.86 -11.02 19.54
N VAL A 643 7.87 -11.88 19.85
CA VAL A 643 6.82 -12.30 18.92
C VAL A 643 5.84 -11.15 18.70
N ILE A 644 5.39 -10.49 19.78
CA ILE A 644 4.51 -9.32 19.70
C ILE A 644 5.20 -8.18 18.97
N ARG A 645 6.48 -7.95 19.23
CA ARG A 645 7.26 -6.91 18.54
C ARG A 645 7.42 -7.18 17.05
N ASP A 646 7.64 -8.44 16.65
CA ASP A 646 7.68 -8.82 15.23
C ASP A 646 6.31 -8.60 14.56
N LEU A 647 5.23 -8.97 15.24
CA LEU A 647 3.85 -8.76 14.78
C LEU A 647 3.52 -7.26 14.62
N VAL A 648 3.89 -6.41 15.58
CA VAL A 648 3.74 -4.95 15.50
C VAL A 648 4.47 -4.40 14.27
N GLY A 649 5.70 -4.82 14.02
CA GLY A 649 6.47 -4.39 12.85
C GLY A 649 5.86 -4.86 11.52
N LEU A 650 5.30 -6.07 11.48
CA LEU A 650 4.58 -6.60 10.32
C LEU A 650 3.33 -5.75 10.04
N LEU A 651 2.46 -5.56 11.03
CA LEU A 651 1.24 -4.77 10.90
C LEU A 651 1.53 -3.32 10.48
N ALA A 652 2.56 -2.70 11.06
CA ALA A 652 3.00 -1.36 10.67
C ALA A 652 3.34 -1.29 9.18
N SER A 653 4.07 -2.29 8.65
CA SER A 653 4.42 -2.35 7.24
C SER A 653 3.20 -2.57 6.33
N GLU A 654 2.24 -3.38 6.74
CA GLU A 654 1.01 -3.62 5.98
C GLU A 654 0.07 -2.40 5.99
N ILE A 655 -0.03 -1.70 7.11
CA ILE A 655 -0.78 -0.43 7.18
C ILE A 655 -0.14 0.61 6.25
N GLU A 656 1.20 0.66 6.19
CA GLU A 656 1.89 1.55 5.26
C GLU A 656 1.53 1.23 3.80
N VAL A 657 1.47 -0.03 3.41
CA VAL A 657 0.98 -0.44 2.07
C VAL A 657 -0.45 0.01 1.82
N ALA A 658 -1.35 -0.16 2.81
CA ALA A 658 -2.74 0.27 2.69
C ALA A 658 -2.85 1.80 2.47
N ARG A 659 -2.02 2.58 3.17
CA ARG A 659 -1.93 4.04 3.00
C ARG A 659 -1.42 4.41 1.60
N GLN A 660 -0.37 3.74 1.12
CA GLN A 660 0.18 3.97 -0.22
C GLN A 660 -0.83 3.61 -1.34
N PHE A 661 -1.62 2.55 -1.16
CA PHE A 661 -2.72 2.25 -2.09
C PHE A 661 -3.79 3.34 -2.10
N THR A 662 -4.13 3.89 -0.95
CA THR A 662 -5.08 5.00 -0.83
C THR A 662 -4.55 6.24 -1.53
N LEU A 663 -3.32 6.65 -1.25
CA LEU A 663 -2.66 7.79 -1.90
C LEU A 663 -2.61 7.63 -3.42
N ARG A 664 -2.26 6.44 -3.93
CA ARG A 664 -2.28 6.17 -5.36
C ARG A 664 -3.66 6.36 -5.97
N ASN A 665 -4.70 5.79 -5.35
CA ASN A 665 -6.06 5.90 -5.88
C ASN A 665 -6.53 7.36 -5.91
N VAL A 666 -6.23 8.09 -4.88
CA VAL A 666 -6.53 9.52 -4.74
C VAL A 666 -5.82 10.32 -5.84
N ASN A 667 -4.52 10.09 -6.07
CA ASN A 667 -3.75 10.74 -7.13
C ASN A 667 -4.29 10.40 -8.54
N LEU A 668 -4.74 9.16 -8.77
CA LEU A 668 -5.37 8.78 -10.02
C LEU A 668 -6.66 9.55 -10.27
N VAL A 669 -7.50 9.69 -9.25
CA VAL A 669 -8.75 10.48 -9.36
C VAL A 669 -8.45 11.95 -9.62
N GLN A 670 -7.47 12.55 -8.96
CA GLN A 670 -7.03 13.93 -9.23
C GLN A 670 -6.55 14.13 -10.68
N ALA A 671 -5.85 13.12 -11.22
CA ALA A 671 -5.42 13.12 -12.61
C ALA A 671 -6.57 12.82 -13.61
N GLY A 672 -7.84 12.79 -13.16
CA GLY A 672 -9.01 12.50 -13.98
C GLY A 672 -9.14 11.04 -14.44
N ARG A 673 -8.39 10.10 -13.81
CA ARG A 673 -8.41 8.66 -14.10
C ARG A 673 -9.31 7.94 -13.11
N VAL A 674 -10.04 6.93 -13.57
CA VAL A 674 -10.87 6.08 -12.70
C VAL A 674 -10.07 4.85 -12.28
N PRO A 675 -9.72 4.69 -10.99
CA PRO A 675 -8.97 3.54 -10.50
C PRO A 675 -9.88 2.31 -10.40
N ILE A 676 -9.89 1.44 -11.42
CA ILE A 676 -10.78 0.26 -11.45
C ILE A 676 -10.13 -0.92 -10.72
N HIS A 677 -9.01 -1.40 -11.23
CA HIS A 677 -8.31 -2.55 -10.65
C HIS A 677 -7.43 -2.13 -9.46
N GLU A 678 -6.95 -0.89 -9.45
CA GLU A 678 -6.19 -0.32 -8.35
C GLU A 678 -7.06 -0.22 -7.07
N ALA A 679 -8.29 0.26 -7.22
CA ALA A 679 -9.24 0.29 -6.11
C ALA A 679 -9.68 -1.11 -5.66
N ALA A 680 -9.83 -2.06 -6.61
CA ALA A 680 -10.10 -3.45 -6.28
C ALA A 680 -8.95 -4.09 -5.48
N MET A 681 -7.68 -3.80 -5.85
CA MET A 681 -6.50 -4.23 -5.07
C MET A 681 -6.49 -3.65 -3.66
N SER A 682 -6.75 -2.34 -3.52
CA SER A 682 -6.86 -1.69 -2.22
C SER A 682 -7.93 -2.35 -1.36
N LYS A 683 -9.10 -2.65 -1.93
CA LYS A 683 -10.23 -3.26 -1.21
C LYS A 683 -9.90 -4.67 -0.72
N VAL A 684 -9.28 -5.51 -1.55
CA VAL A 684 -8.83 -6.84 -1.14
C VAL A 684 -7.82 -6.73 0.00
N PHE A 685 -6.79 -5.92 -0.19
CA PHE A 685 -5.70 -5.78 0.77
C PHE A 685 -6.18 -5.25 2.12
N VAL A 686 -6.97 -4.17 2.12
CA VAL A 686 -7.49 -3.52 3.34
C VAL A 686 -8.48 -4.40 4.06
N GLY A 687 -9.38 -5.11 3.35
CA GLY A 687 -10.32 -6.05 3.96
C GLY A 687 -9.61 -7.20 4.67
N GLU A 688 -8.60 -7.81 4.02
CA GLU A 688 -7.82 -8.88 4.62
C GLU A 688 -6.87 -8.38 5.73
N LEU A 689 -6.38 -7.15 5.64
CA LEU A 689 -5.63 -6.51 6.72
C LEU A 689 -6.51 -6.28 7.95
N GLN A 690 -7.78 -5.94 7.75
CA GLN A 690 -8.74 -5.79 8.86
C GLN A 690 -8.92 -7.11 9.62
N GLU A 691 -9.02 -8.25 8.93
CA GLU A 691 -9.05 -9.57 9.57
C GLU A 691 -7.77 -9.84 10.37
N ARG A 692 -6.59 -9.68 9.73
CA ARG A 692 -5.30 -9.90 10.41
C ARG A 692 -5.10 -8.99 11.62
N LEU A 693 -5.50 -7.72 11.53
CA LEU A 693 -5.38 -6.78 12.64
C LEU A 693 -6.34 -7.13 13.79
N GLY A 694 -7.55 -7.60 13.47
CA GLY A 694 -8.50 -8.11 14.46
C GLY A 694 -7.93 -9.31 15.23
N GLU A 695 -7.43 -10.32 14.53
CA GLU A 695 -6.79 -11.50 15.14
C GLU A 695 -5.54 -11.12 15.95
N ALA A 696 -4.66 -10.30 15.38
CA ALA A 696 -3.45 -9.83 16.06
C ALA A 696 -3.77 -9.05 17.35
N THR A 697 -4.86 -8.28 17.36
CA THR A 697 -5.33 -7.59 18.56
C THR A 697 -5.67 -8.58 19.68
N MET A 698 -6.34 -9.68 19.33
CA MET A 698 -6.66 -10.75 20.29
C MET A 698 -5.41 -11.43 20.82
N ASP A 699 -4.45 -11.74 19.94
CA ASP A 699 -3.17 -12.38 20.33
C ASP A 699 -2.36 -11.47 21.27
N ILE A 700 -2.32 -10.16 21.00
CA ILE A 700 -1.61 -9.19 21.85
C ILE A 700 -2.28 -9.04 23.21
N LEU A 701 -3.59 -9.02 23.27
CA LEU A 701 -4.35 -8.83 24.52
C LEU A 701 -4.57 -10.13 25.28
N GLY A 702 -4.46 -11.29 24.63
CA GLY A 702 -4.75 -12.59 25.22
C GLY A 702 -6.20 -12.64 25.78
N SER A 703 -6.40 -13.22 26.95
CA SER A 703 -7.74 -13.35 27.56
C SER A 703 -8.44 -12.00 27.82
N ALA A 704 -7.68 -10.92 27.93
CA ALA A 704 -8.27 -9.57 28.10
C ALA A 704 -8.95 -9.06 26.83
N GLY A 705 -8.57 -9.55 25.66
CA GLY A 705 -9.21 -9.25 24.37
C GLY A 705 -10.64 -9.81 24.26
N LEU A 706 -11.02 -10.79 25.09
CA LEU A 706 -12.38 -11.35 25.12
C LEU A 706 -13.40 -10.46 25.86
N LEU A 707 -12.93 -9.42 26.53
CA LEU A 707 -13.78 -8.54 27.29
C LEU A 707 -14.53 -7.60 26.35
N SER A 708 -15.86 -7.46 26.58
CA SER A 708 -16.66 -6.47 25.86
C SER A 708 -16.37 -5.05 26.34
N GLU A 709 -16.79 -4.06 25.58
CA GLU A 709 -16.66 -2.64 25.93
C GLU A 709 -17.33 -2.25 27.25
N GLU A 710 -18.30 -3.06 27.72
CA GLU A 710 -18.99 -2.85 28.99
C GLU A 710 -18.14 -3.27 30.20
N ALA A 711 -17.06 -4.04 29.98
CA ALA A 711 -16.17 -4.46 31.04
C ALA A 711 -15.18 -3.34 31.41
N PRO A 712 -15.22 -2.81 32.66
CA PRO A 712 -14.35 -1.70 33.05
C PRO A 712 -12.85 -2.00 32.95
N SER A 713 -12.47 -3.28 32.93
CA SER A 713 -11.09 -3.76 32.84
C SER A 713 -10.62 -4.06 31.42
N ALA A 714 -11.46 -3.83 30.40
CA ALA A 714 -11.06 -4.04 29.01
C ALA A 714 -9.95 -3.05 28.61
N PRO A 715 -8.73 -3.52 28.24
CA PRO A 715 -7.63 -2.62 27.93
C PRO A 715 -7.85 -1.84 26.63
N ILE A 716 -8.50 -2.47 25.65
CA ILE A 716 -9.03 -1.85 24.44
C ILE A 716 -10.51 -2.26 24.34
N PRO A 717 -11.42 -1.40 24.76
CA PRO A 717 -12.84 -1.76 24.89
C PRO A 717 -13.48 -2.30 23.62
N GLU A 718 -13.05 -1.83 22.46
CA GLU A 718 -13.56 -2.21 21.15
C GLU A 718 -12.93 -3.49 20.55
N ALA A 719 -11.92 -4.11 21.19
CA ALA A 719 -11.12 -5.19 20.63
C ALA A 719 -11.95 -6.37 20.11
N GLU A 720 -12.85 -6.93 20.95
CA GLU A 720 -13.65 -8.08 20.56
C GLU A 720 -14.65 -7.76 19.44
N GLN A 721 -15.12 -6.53 19.42
CA GLN A 721 -16.03 -6.04 18.40
C GLN A 721 -15.32 -5.83 17.06
N VAL A 722 -14.09 -5.32 17.08
CA VAL A 722 -13.25 -5.18 15.86
C VAL A 722 -13.02 -6.54 15.23
N LEU A 723 -12.75 -7.58 16.01
CA LEU A 723 -12.64 -8.95 15.50
C LEU A 723 -13.93 -9.40 14.81
N ARG A 724 -15.10 -9.19 15.41
CA ARG A 724 -16.39 -9.53 14.80
C ARG A 724 -16.70 -8.69 13.55
N HIS A 725 -16.25 -7.45 13.51
CA HIS A 725 -16.42 -6.55 12.36
C HIS A 725 -15.48 -6.87 11.20
N SER A 726 -14.32 -7.48 11.47
CA SER A 726 -13.26 -7.67 10.47
C SER A 726 -13.75 -8.42 9.21
N LEU A 727 -14.65 -9.40 9.40
CA LEU A 727 -15.25 -10.15 8.28
C LEU A 727 -16.05 -9.27 7.31
N MET A 728 -16.57 -8.13 7.76
CA MET A 728 -17.31 -7.23 6.87
C MET A 728 -16.42 -6.65 5.78
N GLY A 729 -15.13 -6.44 6.08
CA GLY A 729 -14.14 -5.94 5.14
C GLY A 729 -13.95 -6.83 3.90
N VAL A 730 -14.12 -8.14 4.02
CA VAL A 730 -13.98 -9.09 2.91
C VAL A 730 -15.29 -9.47 2.24
N LEU A 731 -16.43 -9.18 2.87
CA LEU A 731 -17.78 -9.52 2.39
C LEU A 731 -18.50 -8.33 1.73
N GLY A 732 -18.51 -7.16 2.38
CA GLY A 732 -19.22 -5.97 1.92
C GLY A 732 -18.53 -5.25 0.76
N GLY A 733 -19.24 -4.44 -0.01
CA GLY A 733 -18.69 -3.70 -1.16
C GLY A 733 -18.15 -4.59 -2.28
N GLY A 734 -18.70 -5.80 -2.43
CA GLY A 734 -18.21 -6.89 -3.28
C GLY A 734 -17.13 -7.73 -2.58
N THR A 735 -17.31 -9.06 -2.58
CA THR A 735 -16.38 -9.97 -1.90
C THR A 735 -14.96 -9.88 -2.43
N SER A 736 -13.98 -10.30 -1.63
CA SER A 736 -12.56 -10.34 -2.06
C SER A 736 -12.38 -11.14 -3.36
N GLU A 737 -13.15 -12.22 -3.57
CA GLU A 737 -13.13 -13.00 -4.82
C GLU A 737 -13.63 -12.20 -6.03
N MET A 738 -14.70 -11.41 -5.84
CA MET A 738 -15.22 -10.55 -6.93
C MET A 738 -14.24 -9.43 -7.27
N GLN A 739 -13.54 -8.89 -6.28
CA GLN A 739 -12.49 -7.90 -6.52
C GLN A 739 -11.27 -8.53 -7.22
N ARG A 740 -10.85 -9.76 -6.83
CA ARG A 740 -9.79 -10.50 -7.54
C ARG A 740 -10.17 -10.77 -9.02
N ASN A 741 -11.43 -11.08 -9.30
CA ASN A 741 -11.91 -11.18 -10.68
C ASN A 741 -11.75 -9.83 -11.43
N THR A 742 -12.06 -8.71 -10.77
CA THR A 742 -11.88 -7.39 -11.38
C THR A 742 -10.41 -7.10 -11.66
N ILE A 743 -9.50 -7.42 -10.77
CA ILE A 743 -8.05 -7.29 -10.96
C ILE A 743 -7.60 -8.16 -12.14
N ALA A 744 -8.00 -9.42 -12.17
CA ALA A 744 -7.61 -10.37 -13.21
C ALA A 744 -8.09 -9.93 -14.60
N LEU A 745 -9.37 -9.56 -14.71
CA LEU A 745 -9.99 -9.25 -16.00
C LEU A 745 -9.68 -7.82 -16.49
N ARG A 746 -9.62 -6.83 -15.58
CA ARG A 746 -9.43 -5.41 -15.95
C ARG A 746 -7.97 -4.96 -15.82
N GLY A 747 -7.26 -5.45 -14.82
CA GLY A 747 -5.84 -5.16 -14.59
C GLY A 747 -4.95 -6.01 -15.49
N LEU A 748 -5.02 -7.34 -15.33
CA LEU A 748 -4.13 -8.29 -16.00
C LEU A 748 -4.58 -8.67 -17.42
N LYS A 749 -5.81 -8.30 -17.82
CA LYS A 749 -6.38 -8.65 -19.14
C LYS A 749 -6.40 -10.17 -19.37
N LEU A 750 -6.63 -10.95 -18.33
CA LEU A 750 -6.85 -12.37 -18.46
C LEU A 750 -8.21 -12.66 -19.13
N PRO A 751 -8.34 -13.76 -19.88
CA PRO A 751 -9.59 -14.10 -20.55
C PRO A 751 -10.68 -14.50 -19.54
N ARG A 752 -11.94 -14.32 -19.93
CA ARG A 752 -13.08 -14.85 -19.17
C ARG A 752 -13.25 -16.33 -19.49
N TYR A 753 -13.67 -17.11 -18.49
CA TYR A 753 -14.05 -18.49 -18.73
C TYR A 753 -15.19 -18.54 -19.76
N SER A 754 -14.95 -19.26 -20.86
CA SER A 754 -15.95 -19.52 -21.91
C SER A 754 -16.57 -20.86 -21.59
N SER A 755 -17.86 -20.88 -21.20
CA SER A 755 -18.65 -22.12 -20.99
C SER A 755 -18.97 -22.83 -22.30
#